data_ced5d17cc7dae204349a152ecd18126c
#
_entry.id   ced5d17cc7dae204349a152ecd18126c
#
_cell.length_a   1.000
_cell.length_b   1.000
_cell.length_c   1.000
_cell.angle_alpha   90.00
_cell.angle_beta   90.00
_cell.angle_gamma   90.00
#
_symmetry.space_group_name_H-M   'P 1'
#
loop_
_entity.id
_entity.type
_entity.pdbx_description
1 polymer ?
#
loop_
_entity_poly.entity_id
_entity_poly.type
_entity_poly.pdbx_seq_one_letter_code
_entity_poly.pdbx_strand_id
1 'polypeptide(L)'
;GCTQPRRIAATSVSEWVAEELGEYRKLVGSKISFRDKYTTATRIKFMTDGELLEELKNDPFLRKYRGVIVDEAHERNLNIDFLLGYLHTRVAKRKDLKLIITSATIDTEAFSSHFHRAPVVTIEGRTYPVEITYSPPPGDENEISYLEHCIDVTAEICATRPPGDILLFLPTEKDIRSCTEILKGRVKTHSILPLFGRLQAKDQRLIFKPHKKPKIVVATNVAETSVTVPGIRYVVDTGLARIGTYHARSRTMRLPIAKISQASCNQRSGRSGRIGPGTCVRLFSEDDFDGREPFTTPEIQRSNLAEVILQMVTLNLGDPRLFPFLDPPRRGAISEGFRTLKELGALDSEHRLTSYGRIMSSMPIDPVISRIIIEANKFDCLAEIVVIAAALAIQDPRMRPAESEHQADEAHRRFADPNSDFMALLNIWNGYHKDNRGFSWSALKKFCLHNYLSFQRMREWLDLHEQLHRIVSRRRKFRFNREPGSYENIHRSLLAGLFRQSGRKKKGSLYQGLSNREFYIFPGSYLHAKSGEWIIGGSFIETSRLFALSAANIEVDWLEKSCTKLCSYSWSNVRYHKKSGRVMADETVALRGLILAASRIVNYPKRNEKNIPSARQVFIREALVDHQLSGRFGFFSKNLATIKKWQESEHKLRRKDIVIDDEAIFDFYARRLPENVFDRSTLKSHVKHHGDSHLCMTEKDILLRLPEDKDLLDFPPHLPAPHEQIALRYRFEPGTPDDGVTALVPEHLVDRTPPELFDWLVPGLIVEKTTYLIK
;
A
#
# COMPACT_ATOMS: atom_id res chain seq x y z
N GLY A 1 20.38 27.95 -16.79
CA GLY A 1 20.12 26.98 -15.73
C GLY A 1 21.05 25.80 -15.87
N CYS A 2 21.69 25.39 -14.81
CA CYS A 2 22.52 24.20 -14.79
C CYS A 2 21.98 23.25 -13.72
N THR A 3 21.51 22.08 -14.11
CA THR A 3 21.00 21.09 -13.16
C THR A 3 22.12 20.16 -12.69
N GLN A 4 21.96 19.67 -11.47
CA GLN A 4 22.86 18.74 -10.82
C GLN A 4 22.02 17.67 -10.11
N PRO A 5 22.39 16.38 -10.15
CA PRO A 5 21.57 15.33 -9.51
C PRO A 5 21.57 15.43 -7.99
N ARG A 6 22.54 16.14 -7.39
CA ARG A 6 22.72 16.21 -5.93
C ARG A 6 22.86 17.63 -5.41
N ARG A 7 22.23 17.90 -4.26
CA ARG A 7 22.27 19.22 -3.60
C ARG A 7 23.68 19.70 -3.31
N ILE A 8 24.56 18.80 -2.86
CA ILE A 8 25.96 19.13 -2.58
C ILE A 8 26.68 19.55 -3.86
N ALA A 9 26.50 18.84 -4.95
CA ALA A 9 27.10 19.19 -6.24
C ALA A 9 26.61 20.58 -6.70
N ALA A 10 25.29 20.83 -6.67
CA ALA A 10 24.74 22.13 -7.08
C ALA A 10 25.32 23.31 -6.28
N THR A 11 25.57 23.13 -4.97
CA THR A 11 26.17 24.18 -4.14
C THR A 11 27.67 24.31 -4.37
N SER A 12 28.41 23.19 -4.36
CA SER A 12 29.89 23.23 -4.49
C SER A 12 30.32 23.73 -5.86
N VAL A 13 29.66 23.25 -6.93
CA VAL A 13 29.98 23.73 -8.30
C VAL A 13 29.63 25.21 -8.46
N SER A 14 28.50 25.66 -7.88
CA SER A 14 28.15 27.08 -7.93
C SER A 14 29.14 27.96 -7.19
N GLU A 15 29.65 27.53 -6.04
CA GLU A 15 30.65 28.22 -5.25
C GLU A 15 31.99 28.27 -6.00
N TRP A 16 32.42 27.15 -6.57
CA TRP A 16 33.63 27.05 -7.37
C TRP A 16 33.60 27.96 -8.62
N VAL A 17 32.52 27.91 -9.40
CA VAL A 17 32.34 28.76 -10.57
C VAL A 17 32.28 30.25 -10.18
N ALA A 18 31.67 30.56 -9.04
CA ALA A 18 31.66 31.93 -8.52
C ALA A 18 33.05 32.42 -8.14
N GLU A 19 33.92 31.56 -7.57
CA GLU A 19 35.33 31.87 -7.27
C GLU A 19 36.13 32.08 -8.54
N GLU A 20 35.99 31.23 -9.56
CA GLU A 20 36.70 31.40 -10.84
C GLU A 20 36.30 32.67 -11.59
N LEU A 21 35.04 33.07 -11.51
CA LEU A 21 34.54 34.30 -12.15
C LEU A 21 34.97 35.59 -11.42
N GLY A 22 35.60 35.49 -10.26
CA GLY A 22 36.21 36.60 -9.53
C GLY A 22 35.22 37.77 -9.31
N GLU A 23 35.41 38.89 -10.00
CA GLU A 23 34.57 40.09 -9.89
C GLU A 23 33.11 39.81 -10.30
N TYR A 24 32.90 38.89 -11.20
CA TYR A 24 31.57 38.49 -11.69
C TYR A 24 30.85 37.45 -10.82
N ARG A 25 31.41 37.12 -9.65
CA ARG A 25 30.81 36.13 -8.72
C ARG A 25 29.34 36.36 -8.39
N LYS A 26 28.88 37.62 -8.42
CA LYS A 26 27.44 37.98 -8.17
C LYS A 26 26.50 37.49 -9.26
N LEU A 27 27.00 37.13 -10.44
CA LEU A 27 26.21 36.59 -11.54
C LEU A 27 25.90 35.10 -11.33
N VAL A 28 26.58 34.43 -10.40
CA VAL A 28 26.34 33.01 -10.09
C VAL A 28 25.43 32.91 -8.89
N GLY A 29 24.46 32.05 -8.97
CA GLY A 29 23.56 31.73 -7.87
C GLY A 29 23.21 30.25 -7.84
N SER A 30 22.69 29.81 -6.71
CA SER A 30 22.20 28.45 -6.59
C SER A 30 20.79 28.41 -6.01
N LYS A 31 20.03 27.40 -6.44
CA LYS A 31 18.72 27.04 -5.90
C LYS A 31 18.69 25.56 -5.64
N ILE A 32 18.57 25.22 -4.38
CA ILE A 32 18.36 23.85 -3.94
C ILE A 32 17.16 23.81 -3.02
N SER A 33 16.54 22.66 -2.83
CA SER A 33 15.42 22.52 -1.89
C SER A 33 15.78 23.19 -0.57
N PHE A 34 14.96 24.16 -0.16
CA PHE A 34 15.08 24.96 1.09
C PHE A 34 16.11 26.09 1.12
N ARG A 35 16.86 26.34 0.04
CA ARG A 35 17.84 27.43 0.01
C ARG A 35 17.94 28.07 -1.35
N ASP A 36 17.56 29.32 -1.41
CA ASP A 36 17.71 30.18 -2.55
C ASP A 36 18.87 31.16 -2.32
N LYS A 37 19.98 30.97 -3.05
CA LYS A 37 21.12 31.87 -3.06
C LYS A 37 21.25 32.50 -4.46
N TYR A 38 20.19 33.19 -4.92
CA TYR A 38 20.22 33.91 -6.19
C TYR A 38 19.50 35.25 -6.09
N THR A 39 19.86 36.18 -6.96
CA THR A 39 19.32 37.55 -7.01
C THR A 39 18.85 37.88 -8.41
N THR A 40 18.28 39.06 -8.62
CA THR A 40 17.90 39.57 -9.95
C THR A 40 19.11 39.76 -10.89
N ALA A 41 20.33 39.89 -10.31
CA ALA A 41 21.55 39.98 -11.09
C ALA A 41 22.08 38.60 -11.56
N THR A 42 21.57 37.50 -11.02
CA THR A 42 22.02 36.14 -11.37
C THR A 42 21.81 35.85 -12.85
N ARG A 43 22.86 35.35 -13.52
CA ARG A 43 22.87 34.94 -14.92
C ARG A 43 23.13 33.44 -15.08
N ILE A 44 23.85 32.84 -14.17
CA ILE A 44 24.14 31.40 -14.10
C ILE A 44 23.54 30.88 -12.81
N LYS A 45 22.57 29.97 -12.94
CA LYS A 45 21.85 29.43 -11.80
C LYS A 45 22.00 27.91 -11.73
N PHE A 46 22.71 27.45 -10.69
CA PHE A 46 22.84 26.03 -10.38
C PHE A 46 21.64 25.57 -9.55
N MET A 47 21.11 24.39 -9.85
CA MET A 47 19.97 23.84 -9.13
C MET A 47 19.93 22.31 -9.22
N THR A 48 19.14 21.66 -8.37
CA THR A 48 18.88 20.23 -8.56
C THR A 48 17.87 19.99 -9.68
N ASP A 49 17.90 18.78 -10.29
CA ASP A 49 16.94 18.38 -11.34
C ASP A 49 15.50 18.59 -10.88
N GLY A 50 15.17 18.18 -9.64
CA GLY A 50 13.86 18.39 -9.04
C GLY A 50 13.45 19.85 -8.90
N GLU A 51 14.37 20.79 -8.67
CA GLU A 51 14.07 22.22 -8.60
C GLU A 51 13.71 22.80 -9.98
N LEU A 52 14.37 22.34 -11.04
CA LEU A 52 13.99 22.73 -12.38
C LEU A 52 12.59 22.22 -12.73
N LEU A 53 12.26 20.96 -12.35
CA LEU A 53 10.93 20.40 -12.54
C LEU A 53 9.85 21.17 -11.76
N GLU A 54 10.16 21.65 -10.56
CA GLU A 54 9.24 22.51 -9.79
C GLU A 54 9.03 23.88 -10.49
N GLU A 55 10.07 24.44 -11.09
CA GLU A 55 9.95 25.70 -11.85
C GLU A 55 9.08 25.55 -13.09
N LEU A 56 9.07 24.36 -13.74
CA LEU A 56 8.20 24.08 -14.89
C LEU A 56 6.71 24.21 -14.57
N LYS A 57 6.30 24.02 -13.33
CA LYS A 57 4.90 24.21 -12.93
C LYS A 57 4.43 25.67 -13.10
N ASN A 58 5.35 26.62 -12.90
CA ASN A 58 5.07 28.06 -13.01
C ASN A 58 5.55 28.67 -14.34
N ASP A 59 6.56 28.09 -14.96
CA ASP A 59 7.11 28.49 -16.26
C ASP A 59 7.27 27.28 -17.19
N PRO A 60 6.17 26.71 -17.71
CA PRO A 60 6.20 25.53 -18.58
C PRO A 60 6.98 25.72 -19.88
N PHE A 61 7.31 26.95 -20.26
CA PHE A 61 8.09 27.25 -21.45
C PHE A 61 9.53 27.62 -21.16
N LEU A 62 9.97 27.60 -19.90
CA LEU A 62 11.31 27.98 -19.47
C LEU A 62 11.71 29.39 -20.00
N ARG A 63 10.76 30.34 -20.03
CA ARG A 63 10.97 31.69 -20.58
C ARG A 63 12.07 32.49 -19.90
N LYS A 64 12.35 32.13 -18.63
CA LYS A 64 13.44 32.76 -17.85
C LYS A 64 14.84 32.29 -18.26
N TYR A 65 14.94 31.23 -19.08
CA TYR A 65 16.19 30.62 -19.49
C TYR A 65 16.43 30.78 -21.00
N ARG A 66 17.67 31.10 -21.37
CA ARG A 66 18.19 31.02 -22.73
C ARG A 66 19.02 29.74 -22.96
N GLY A 67 19.57 29.17 -21.90
CA GLY A 67 20.30 27.94 -21.96
C GLY A 67 19.97 27.07 -20.72
N VAL A 68 19.89 25.79 -20.95
CA VAL A 68 19.75 24.77 -19.89
C VAL A 68 20.88 23.77 -20.07
N ILE A 69 21.60 23.49 -19.00
CA ILE A 69 22.62 22.45 -18.94
C ILE A 69 22.08 21.36 -18.02
N VAL A 70 21.99 20.14 -18.53
CA VAL A 70 21.67 18.93 -17.75
C VAL A 70 22.99 18.23 -17.51
N ASP A 71 23.53 18.35 -16.30
CA ASP A 71 24.82 17.80 -15.92
C ASP A 71 24.67 16.42 -15.28
N GLU A 72 25.72 15.58 -15.42
CA GLU A 72 25.74 14.21 -14.93
C GLU A 72 24.55 13.34 -15.47
N ALA A 73 24.19 13.54 -16.72
CA ALA A 73 23.03 12.86 -17.34
C ALA A 73 23.12 11.32 -17.32
N HIS A 74 24.33 10.79 -17.16
CA HIS A 74 24.57 9.34 -17.01
C HIS A 74 24.03 8.75 -15.69
N GLU A 75 23.71 9.55 -14.67
CA GLU A 75 23.07 9.02 -13.46
C GLU A 75 21.66 8.48 -13.74
N ARG A 76 21.02 8.93 -14.84
CA ARG A 76 19.73 8.40 -15.33
C ARG A 76 18.71 8.22 -14.21
N ASN A 77 18.68 9.16 -13.25
CA ASN A 77 17.64 9.17 -12.23
C ASN A 77 16.28 9.57 -12.84
N LEU A 78 15.20 9.31 -12.10
CA LEU A 78 13.83 9.53 -12.58
C LEU A 78 13.57 10.99 -13.04
N ASN A 79 14.12 11.97 -12.33
CA ASN A 79 13.99 13.39 -12.66
C ASN A 79 14.74 13.75 -13.93
N ILE A 80 15.97 13.23 -14.11
CA ILE A 80 16.76 13.45 -15.33
C ILE A 80 16.02 12.89 -16.54
N ASP A 81 15.56 11.65 -16.51
CA ASP A 81 14.87 11.03 -17.65
C ASP A 81 13.58 11.77 -18.02
N PHE A 82 12.80 12.20 -17.01
CA PHE A 82 11.63 13.04 -17.25
C PHE A 82 12.00 14.40 -17.83
N LEU A 83 13.04 15.05 -17.30
CA LEU A 83 13.52 16.34 -17.77
C LEU A 83 14.02 16.26 -19.21
N LEU A 84 14.77 15.22 -19.57
CA LEU A 84 15.26 15.00 -20.93
C LEU A 84 14.10 14.90 -21.93
N GLY A 85 13.08 14.08 -21.67
CA GLY A 85 11.91 13.99 -22.52
C GLY A 85 11.11 15.30 -22.59
N TYR A 86 11.04 16.04 -21.48
CA TYR A 86 10.43 17.37 -21.46
C TYR A 86 11.19 18.36 -22.34
N LEU A 87 12.51 18.46 -22.17
CA LEU A 87 13.39 19.36 -22.91
C LEU A 87 13.41 19.02 -24.40
N HIS A 88 13.37 17.73 -24.76
CA HIS A 88 13.19 17.30 -26.15
C HIS A 88 12.00 17.99 -26.81
N THR A 89 10.83 18.00 -26.14
CA THR A 89 9.63 18.63 -26.67
C THR A 89 9.71 20.16 -26.72
N ARG A 90 10.51 20.77 -25.84
CA ARG A 90 10.62 22.25 -25.74
C ARG A 90 11.65 22.82 -26.68
N VAL A 91 12.80 22.19 -26.83
CA VAL A 91 13.84 22.61 -27.78
C VAL A 91 13.31 22.61 -29.21
N ALA A 92 12.49 21.62 -29.56
CA ALA A 92 11.81 21.59 -30.88
C ALA A 92 10.90 22.81 -31.12
N LYS A 93 10.29 23.39 -30.08
CA LYS A 93 9.35 24.52 -30.14
C LYS A 93 10.00 25.89 -29.88
N ARG A 94 11.13 25.92 -29.15
CA ARG A 94 11.85 27.12 -28.75
C ARG A 94 13.26 27.15 -29.36
N LYS A 95 13.41 27.70 -30.55
CA LYS A 95 14.70 27.79 -31.25
C LYS A 95 15.74 28.67 -30.53
N ASP A 96 15.29 29.57 -29.65
CA ASP A 96 16.14 30.45 -28.84
C ASP A 96 16.68 29.76 -27.59
N LEU A 97 16.11 28.62 -27.15
CA LEU A 97 16.59 27.85 -26.01
C LEU A 97 17.71 26.89 -26.44
N LYS A 98 18.86 27.04 -25.82
CA LYS A 98 20.00 26.13 -26.03
C LYS A 98 20.02 25.06 -24.93
N LEU A 99 20.23 23.83 -25.34
CA LEU A 99 20.35 22.69 -24.46
C LEU A 99 21.75 22.09 -24.56
N ILE A 100 22.38 21.89 -23.42
CA ILE A 100 23.66 21.19 -23.30
C ILE A 100 23.43 20.02 -22.33
N ILE A 101 23.86 18.82 -22.71
CA ILE A 101 23.82 17.64 -21.87
C ILE A 101 25.27 17.22 -21.65
N THR A 102 25.68 17.09 -20.38
CA THR A 102 27.02 16.64 -20.04
C THR A 102 26.98 15.30 -19.36
N SER A 103 28.00 14.51 -19.61
CA SER A 103 28.08 13.15 -19.07
C SER A 103 29.51 12.63 -19.06
N ALA A 104 29.82 11.76 -18.10
CA ALA A 104 31.10 11.08 -18.04
C ALA A 104 31.14 9.78 -18.88
N THR A 105 30.02 9.03 -18.90
CA THR A 105 29.89 7.75 -19.61
C THR A 105 28.46 7.62 -20.13
N ILE A 106 28.29 7.80 -21.41
CA ILE A 106 26.94 7.82 -22.03
C ILE A 106 26.97 7.06 -23.36
N ASP A 107 25.84 6.48 -23.71
CA ASP A 107 25.52 6.14 -25.08
C ASP A 107 25.30 7.43 -25.87
N THR A 108 26.39 7.97 -26.41
CA THR A 108 26.38 9.24 -27.15
C THR A 108 25.52 9.16 -28.41
N GLU A 109 25.41 7.98 -29.03
CA GLU A 109 24.58 7.77 -30.22
C GLU A 109 23.09 7.85 -29.88
N ALA A 110 22.67 7.18 -28.80
CA ALA A 110 21.28 7.25 -28.35
C ALA A 110 20.86 8.67 -27.97
N PHE A 111 21.70 9.41 -27.25
CA PHE A 111 21.42 10.80 -26.91
C PHE A 111 21.42 11.72 -28.13
N SER A 112 22.39 11.61 -29.02
CA SER A 112 22.45 12.39 -30.26
C SER A 112 21.22 12.14 -31.12
N SER A 113 20.86 10.88 -31.32
CA SER A 113 19.69 10.48 -32.10
C SER A 113 18.39 11.01 -31.47
N HIS A 114 18.25 10.90 -30.15
CA HIS A 114 17.09 11.41 -29.41
C HIS A 114 16.91 12.92 -29.59
N PHE A 115 18.00 13.69 -29.58
CA PHE A 115 17.96 15.15 -29.77
C PHE A 115 18.23 15.58 -31.22
N HIS A 116 17.62 14.91 -32.19
CA HIS A 116 17.67 15.29 -33.62
C HIS A 116 19.08 15.33 -34.22
N ARG A 117 19.92 14.36 -33.87
CA ARG A 117 21.34 14.29 -34.26
C ARG A 117 22.15 15.49 -33.74
N ALA A 118 21.92 15.85 -32.48
CA ALA A 118 22.72 16.89 -31.84
C ALA A 118 24.22 16.57 -31.92
N PRO A 119 25.07 17.58 -32.13
CA PRO A 119 26.52 17.35 -32.19
C PRO A 119 27.07 16.86 -30.87
N VAL A 120 27.97 15.90 -30.93
CA VAL A 120 28.69 15.36 -29.77
C VAL A 120 30.09 15.99 -29.74
N VAL A 121 30.42 16.60 -28.61
CA VAL A 121 31.77 17.15 -28.35
C VAL A 121 32.44 16.32 -27.30
N THR A 122 33.48 15.61 -27.67
CA THR A 122 34.29 14.83 -26.73
C THR A 122 35.40 15.72 -26.19
N ILE A 123 35.44 15.84 -24.87
CA ILE A 123 36.50 16.57 -24.15
C ILE A 123 37.40 15.51 -23.50
N GLU A 124 38.58 15.36 -24.07
CA GLU A 124 39.59 14.48 -23.47
C GLU A 124 40.11 15.11 -22.19
N GLY A 125 39.74 14.55 -21.05
CA GLY A 125 40.36 14.92 -19.76
C GLY A 125 41.81 14.45 -19.73
N ARG A 126 42.70 15.21 -19.03
CA ARG A 126 44.04 14.72 -18.72
C ARG A 126 43.95 13.61 -17.67
N THR A 127 43.71 12.39 -18.12
CA THR A 127 43.77 11.19 -17.28
C THR A 127 45.03 10.42 -17.60
N TYR A 128 45.67 9.91 -16.56
CA TYR A 128 46.80 9.01 -16.75
C TYR A 128 46.31 7.60 -17.13
N PRO A 129 47.14 6.81 -17.82
CA PRO A 129 46.80 5.46 -18.17
C PRO A 129 46.50 4.61 -16.92
N VAL A 130 45.48 3.76 -17.02
CA VAL A 130 45.10 2.80 -15.99
C VAL A 130 45.32 1.40 -16.50
N GLU A 131 46.19 0.66 -15.84
CA GLU A 131 46.37 -0.76 -16.09
C GLU A 131 45.19 -1.50 -15.48
N ILE A 132 44.49 -2.31 -16.30
CA ILE A 132 43.39 -3.16 -15.85
C ILE A 132 43.85 -4.59 -15.79
N THR A 133 43.70 -5.26 -14.64
CA THR A 133 44.00 -6.67 -14.44
C THR A 133 42.76 -7.38 -13.92
N TYR A 134 42.57 -8.61 -14.35
CA TYR A 134 41.46 -9.47 -13.93
C TYR A 134 41.97 -10.54 -12.97
N SER A 135 41.33 -10.70 -11.84
CA SER A 135 41.68 -11.64 -10.78
C SER A 135 40.40 -12.27 -10.21
N PRO A 136 39.75 -13.17 -10.95
CA PRO A 136 38.57 -13.88 -10.43
C PRO A 136 38.95 -14.74 -9.22
N PRO A 137 37.99 -14.97 -8.26
CA PRO A 137 38.23 -15.89 -7.16
C PRO A 137 38.68 -17.25 -7.64
N PRO A 138 39.70 -17.88 -7.01
CA PRO A 138 40.10 -19.22 -7.35
C PRO A 138 39.07 -20.27 -6.93
N GLY A 139 38.77 -21.25 -7.78
CA GLY A 139 37.78 -22.31 -7.52
C GLY A 139 36.37 -21.96 -7.96
N ASP A 140 35.43 -22.86 -7.68
CA ASP A 140 33.99 -22.62 -7.93
C ASP A 140 33.48 -21.47 -7.06
N GLU A 141 32.50 -20.69 -7.58
CA GLU A 141 31.91 -19.49 -6.96
C GLU A 141 31.43 -19.68 -5.47
N ASN A 142 31.39 -20.91 -4.99
CA ASN A 142 30.94 -21.27 -3.63
C ASN A 142 32.05 -21.54 -2.61
N GLU A 143 33.33 -21.62 -3.03
CA GLU A 143 34.45 -22.02 -2.13
C GLU A 143 35.10 -20.81 -1.44
N ILE A 144 35.27 -19.68 -2.12
CA ILE A 144 35.86 -18.47 -1.55
C ILE A 144 34.89 -17.30 -1.72
N SER A 145 34.51 -16.70 -0.60
CA SER A 145 33.68 -15.50 -0.59
C SER A 145 34.37 -14.34 -1.33
N TYR A 146 33.64 -13.61 -2.19
CA TYR A 146 34.16 -12.39 -2.85
C TYR A 146 34.80 -11.41 -1.85
N LEU A 147 34.36 -11.44 -0.59
CA LEU A 147 34.89 -10.59 0.47
C LEU A 147 36.30 -11.03 0.89
N GLU A 148 36.52 -12.33 1.06
CA GLU A 148 37.83 -12.90 1.41
C GLU A 148 38.83 -12.66 0.31
N HIS A 149 38.47 -12.96 -0.93
CA HIS A 149 39.30 -12.71 -2.10
C HIS A 149 39.67 -11.22 -2.23
N CYS A 150 38.73 -10.33 -2.00
CA CYS A 150 38.93 -8.89 -2.00
C CYS A 150 39.95 -8.44 -0.94
N ILE A 151 39.91 -9.02 0.25
CA ILE A 151 40.84 -8.75 1.34
C ILE A 151 42.25 -9.26 0.97
N ASP A 152 42.34 -10.46 0.41
CA ASP A 152 43.61 -11.08 0.05
C ASP A 152 44.34 -10.30 -1.06
N VAL A 153 43.62 -9.95 -2.14
CA VAL A 153 44.17 -9.12 -3.23
C VAL A 153 44.58 -7.73 -2.71
N THR A 154 43.79 -7.12 -1.81
CA THR A 154 44.14 -5.82 -1.22
C THR A 154 45.41 -5.91 -0.36
N ALA A 155 45.54 -6.98 0.42
CA ALA A 155 46.76 -7.22 1.24
C ALA A 155 48.00 -7.50 0.37
N GLU A 156 47.83 -8.23 -0.74
CA GLU A 156 48.88 -8.49 -1.73
C GLU A 156 49.37 -7.19 -2.38
N ILE A 157 48.45 -6.33 -2.83
CA ILE A 157 48.84 -4.99 -3.36
C ILE A 157 49.65 -4.21 -2.36
N CYS A 158 49.27 -4.22 -1.07
CA CYS A 158 50.04 -3.52 -0.01
C CYS A 158 51.41 -4.10 0.24
N ALA A 159 51.62 -5.39 -0.04
CA ALA A 159 52.88 -6.09 0.18
C ALA A 159 53.81 -6.03 -1.04
N THR A 160 53.28 -6.05 -2.26
CA THR A 160 54.04 -6.30 -3.50
C THR A 160 54.16 -5.04 -4.37
N ARG A 161 53.23 -4.09 -4.28
CA ARG A 161 53.22 -2.90 -5.15
C ARG A 161 53.79 -1.68 -4.45
N PRO A 162 54.28 -0.65 -5.21
CA PRO A 162 54.72 0.62 -4.64
C PRO A 162 53.66 1.28 -3.76
N PRO A 163 54.03 1.97 -2.66
CA PRO A 163 53.05 2.61 -1.77
C PRO A 163 52.12 3.59 -2.51
N GLY A 164 50.84 3.50 -2.23
CA GLY A 164 49.81 4.35 -2.84
C GLY A 164 48.43 4.15 -2.19
N ASP A 165 47.58 5.15 -2.32
CA ASP A 165 46.21 5.04 -1.80
C ASP A 165 45.38 4.05 -2.62
N ILE A 166 44.58 3.24 -1.94
CA ILE A 166 43.76 2.19 -2.52
C ILE A 166 42.27 2.57 -2.31
N LEU A 167 41.46 2.42 -3.37
CA LEU A 167 40.02 2.51 -3.29
C LEU A 167 39.42 1.13 -3.61
N LEU A 168 38.66 0.58 -2.65
CA LEU A 168 38.11 -0.74 -2.71
C LEU A 168 36.60 -0.64 -2.74
N PHE A 169 35.95 -1.26 -3.74
CA PHE A 169 34.50 -1.23 -3.91
C PHE A 169 33.84 -2.53 -3.42
N LEU A 170 32.92 -2.35 -2.42
CA LEU A 170 32.09 -3.43 -1.87
C LEU A 170 30.60 -3.09 -1.95
N PRO A 171 29.71 -4.11 -2.09
CA PRO A 171 28.28 -3.85 -2.30
C PRO A 171 27.51 -3.44 -1.06
N THR A 172 27.96 -3.81 0.17
CA THR A 172 27.18 -3.59 1.37
C THR A 172 27.97 -2.93 2.50
N GLU A 173 27.25 -2.21 3.37
CA GLU A 173 27.83 -1.64 4.59
C GLU A 173 28.39 -2.72 5.53
N LYS A 174 27.74 -3.88 5.61
CA LYS A 174 28.22 -5.02 6.40
C LYS A 174 29.58 -5.49 5.92
N ASP A 175 29.72 -5.68 4.61
CA ASP A 175 30.99 -6.14 4.01
C ASP A 175 32.11 -5.09 4.22
N ILE A 176 31.78 -3.78 4.10
CA ILE A 176 32.72 -2.70 4.37
C ILE A 176 33.23 -2.75 5.81
N ARG A 177 32.35 -2.97 6.78
CA ARG A 177 32.75 -3.06 8.21
C ARG A 177 33.63 -4.28 8.45
N SER A 178 33.20 -5.47 7.98
CA SER A 178 33.98 -6.71 8.11
C SER A 178 35.34 -6.60 7.43
N CYS A 179 35.38 -6.09 6.21
CA CYS A 179 36.62 -5.86 5.47
C CYS A 179 37.55 -4.87 6.20
N THR A 180 37.01 -3.76 6.71
CA THR A 180 37.75 -2.75 7.43
C THR A 180 38.39 -3.33 8.70
N GLU A 181 37.68 -4.17 9.46
CA GLU A 181 38.22 -4.79 10.69
C GLU A 181 39.32 -5.80 10.36
N ILE A 182 39.10 -6.67 9.36
CA ILE A 182 40.10 -7.66 8.98
C ILE A 182 41.34 -6.99 8.42
N LEU A 183 41.21 -5.99 7.55
CA LEU A 183 42.34 -5.27 6.98
C LEU A 183 43.14 -4.48 8.06
N LYS A 184 42.47 -3.90 9.08
CA LYS A 184 43.17 -3.29 10.23
C LYS A 184 44.06 -4.29 10.99
N GLY A 185 43.61 -5.55 11.05
CA GLY A 185 44.42 -6.65 11.61
C GLY A 185 45.63 -7.04 10.76
N ARG A 186 45.42 -7.15 9.43
CA ARG A 186 46.42 -7.70 8.47
C ARG A 186 47.39 -6.65 7.90
N VAL A 187 46.94 -5.41 7.66
CA VAL A 187 47.71 -4.36 6.99
C VAL A 187 48.03 -3.23 7.95
N LYS A 188 49.30 -3.11 8.38
CA LYS A 188 49.79 -2.06 9.30
C LYS A 188 50.39 -0.86 8.59
N THR A 189 50.69 -0.97 7.31
CA THR A 189 51.32 0.05 6.47
C THR A 189 50.38 1.16 6.05
N HIS A 190 49.05 0.90 6.05
CA HIS A 190 48.00 1.81 5.56
C HIS A 190 46.99 2.20 6.65
N SER A 191 46.37 3.37 6.48
CA SER A 191 45.20 3.80 7.26
C SER A 191 43.93 3.30 6.61
N ILE A 192 43.12 2.49 7.31
CA ILE A 192 41.91 1.89 6.74
C ILE A 192 40.70 2.76 7.08
N LEU A 193 39.99 3.24 6.06
CA LEU A 193 38.89 4.21 6.19
C LEU A 193 37.62 3.70 5.47
N PRO A 194 36.52 3.50 6.18
CA PRO A 194 35.24 3.14 5.53
C PRO A 194 34.56 4.35 4.88
N LEU A 195 33.80 4.13 3.77
CA LEU A 195 33.03 5.16 3.10
C LEU A 195 31.70 4.59 2.58
N PHE A 196 30.59 4.96 3.22
CA PHE A 196 29.25 4.60 2.80
C PHE A 196 28.25 5.70 3.20
N GLY A 197 27.06 5.71 2.58
CA GLY A 197 26.10 6.80 2.71
C GLY A 197 25.58 7.09 4.11
N ARG A 198 25.60 6.09 5.02
CA ARG A 198 25.16 6.25 6.43
C ARG A 198 26.28 6.62 7.38
N LEU A 199 27.51 6.73 6.91
CA LEU A 199 28.65 7.10 7.74
C LEU A 199 28.52 8.55 8.24
N GLN A 200 28.96 8.83 9.45
CA GLN A 200 28.93 10.20 10.02
C GLN A 200 29.75 11.15 9.18
N ALA A 201 29.28 12.39 9.02
CA ALA A 201 29.95 13.40 8.21
C ALA A 201 31.41 13.70 8.68
N LYS A 202 31.68 13.56 9.98
CA LYS A 202 33.03 13.72 10.55
C LYS A 202 33.98 12.63 10.02
N ASP A 203 33.51 11.39 9.94
CA ASP A 203 34.28 10.22 9.49
C ASP A 203 34.44 10.23 7.97
N GLN A 204 33.39 10.63 7.23
CA GLN A 204 33.49 10.88 5.79
C GLN A 204 34.55 11.92 5.44
N ARG A 205 34.71 12.95 6.26
CA ARG A 205 35.76 14.00 6.05
C ARG A 205 37.19 13.49 6.26
N LEU A 206 37.39 12.39 6.99
CA LEU A 206 38.71 11.82 7.18
C LEU A 206 39.38 11.40 5.87
N ILE A 207 38.60 10.92 4.91
CA ILE A 207 39.16 10.49 3.61
C ILE A 207 39.80 11.62 2.80
N PHE A 208 39.40 12.88 3.05
CA PHE A 208 39.93 14.06 2.35
C PHE A 208 41.12 14.68 3.05
N LYS A 209 41.41 14.29 4.30
CA LYS A 209 42.55 14.83 5.05
C LYS A 209 43.85 14.14 4.62
N PRO A 210 44.96 14.85 4.65
CA PRO A 210 46.26 14.24 4.51
C PRO A 210 46.52 13.23 5.64
N HIS A 211 47.02 12.06 5.30
CA HIS A 211 47.42 11.04 6.27
C HIS A 211 48.91 10.81 6.24
N LYS A 212 49.53 10.45 7.39
CA LYS A 212 50.95 10.11 7.48
C LYS A 212 51.31 8.83 6.75
N LYS A 213 50.35 7.91 6.61
CA LYS A 213 50.46 6.65 5.88
C LYS A 213 49.51 6.69 4.68
N PRO A 214 49.82 5.97 3.62
CA PRO A 214 48.83 5.74 2.57
C PRO A 214 47.51 5.21 3.14
N LYS A 215 46.42 5.45 2.47
CA LYS A 215 45.08 5.05 2.94
C LYS A 215 44.44 3.96 2.04
N ILE A 216 43.66 3.08 2.67
CA ILE A 216 42.75 2.21 2.01
C ILE A 216 41.34 2.71 2.30
N VAL A 217 40.62 3.16 1.26
CA VAL A 217 39.24 3.60 1.39
C VAL A 217 38.34 2.46 0.93
N VAL A 218 37.62 1.87 1.88
CA VAL A 218 36.65 0.78 1.60
C VAL A 218 35.29 1.38 1.40
N ALA A 219 34.75 1.35 0.17
CA ALA A 219 33.61 2.17 -0.22
C ALA A 219 32.49 1.38 -0.90
N THR A 220 31.26 1.89 -0.83
CA THR A 220 30.18 1.53 -1.76
C THR A 220 30.30 2.35 -3.05
N ASN A 221 29.35 2.16 -3.98
CA ASN A 221 29.23 2.97 -5.20
C ASN A 221 29.13 4.49 -4.96
N VAL A 222 29.06 4.94 -3.72
CA VAL A 222 29.12 6.37 -3.34
C VAL A 222 30.44 7.02 -3.79
N ALA A 223 31.53 6.23 -3.88
CA ALA A 223 32.83 6.69 -4.36
C ALA A 223 32.97 6.58 -5.90
N GLU A 224 31.97 6.06 -6.61
CA GLU A 224 31.99 5.90 -8.06
C GLU A 224 31.78 7.23 -8.80
N THR A 225 30.79 8.02 -8.39
CA THR A 225 30.44 9.30 -9.03
C THR A 225 30.49 10.49 -8.09
N SER A 226 29.95 10.37 -6.89
CA SER A 226 29.58 11.48 -6.01
C SER A 226 30.69 12.10 -5.22
N VAL A 227 31.77 11.35 -4.99
CA VAL A 227 32.88 11.75 -4.10
C VAL A 227 34.19 11.50 -4.82
N THR A 228 34.94 12.59 -5.04
CA THR A 228 36.31 12.48 -5.53
C THR A 228 37.25 12.26 -4.36
N VAL A 229 37.71 11.01 -4.20
CA VAL A 229 38.74 10.69 -3.20
C VAL A 229 40.11 11.05 -3.78
N PRO A 230 40.83 11.97 -3.16
CA PRO A 230 42.17 12.37 -3.67
C PRO A 230 43.20 11.28 -3.40
N GLY A 231 44.19 11.18 -4.27
CA GLY A 231 45.39 10.36 -4.02
C GLY A 231 45.31 8.90 -4.48
N ILE A 232 44.20 8.45 -5.03
CA ILE A 232 44.00 7.05 -5.39
C ILE A 232 44.93 6.63 -6.54
N ARG A 233 45.70 5.58 -6.29
CA ARG A 233 46.59 4.92 -7.24
C ARG A 233 46.11 3.53 -7.62
N TYR A 234 45.48 2.83 -6.68
CA TYR A 234 44.97 1.47 -6.89
C TYR A 234 43.47 1.42 -6.68
N VAL A 235 42.80 0.68 -7.55
CA VAL A 235 41.36 0.36 -7.41
C VAL A 235 41.23 -1.16 -7.32
N VAL A 236 40.45 -1.66 -6.35
CA VAL A 236 40.02 -3.05 -6.27
C VAL A 236 38.50 -3.06 -6.43
N ASP A 237 38.03 -3.69 -7.50
CA ASP A 237 36.60 -3.68 -7.87
C ASP A 237 36.00 -5.07 -7.85
N THR A 238 35.07 -5.33 -6.93
CA THR A 238 34.30 -6.58 -6.89
C THR A 238 33.31 -6.71 -8.04
N GLY A 239 33.06 -5.64 -8.81
CA GLY A 239 32.06 -5.63 -9.86
C GLY A 239 30.62 -5.73 -9.37
N LEU A 240 30.39 -5.52 -8.05
CA LEU A 240 29.11 -5.65 -7.39
C LEU A 240 28.62 -4.33 -6.79
N ALA A 241 27.30 -4.14 -6.76
CA ALA A 241 26.65 -3.06 -6.02
C ALA A 241 25.24 -3.47 -5.57
N ARG A 242 24.69 -2.73 -4.59
CA ARG A 242 23.26 -2.79 -4.30
C ARG A 242 22.52 -1.86 -5.26
N ILE A 243 21.66 -2.44 -6.07
CA ILE A 243 20.87 -1.71 -7.07
C ILE A 243 19.41 -1.76 -6.66
N GLY A 244 18.82 -0.58 -6.37
CA GLY A 244 17.41 -0.48 -6.05
C GLY A 244 16.54 -0.84 -7.26
N THR A 245 15.64 -1.79 -7.10
CA THR A 245 14.68 -2.19 -8.13
C THR A 245 13.28 -2.22 -7.53
N TYR A 246 12.36 -1.49 -8.14
CA TYR A 246 10.96 -1.54 -7.75
C TYR A 246 10.27 -2.70 -8.45
N HIS A 247 9.72 -3.59 -7.68
CA HIS A 247 8.93 -4.70 -8.20
C HIS A 247 7.46 -4.28 -8.28
N ALA A 248 6.99 -3.94 -9.48
CA ALA A 248 5.65 -3.39 -9.71
C ALA A 248 4.51 -4.30 -9.22
N ARG A 249 4.69 -5.63 -9.31
CA ARG A 249 3.66 -6.60 -8.89
C ARG A 249 3.50 -6.65 -7.36
N SER A 250 4.61 -6.67 -6.62
CA SER A 250 4.61 -6.65 -5.14
C SER A 250 4.65 -5.23 -4.57
N ARG A 251 4.98 -4.22 -5.39
CA ARG A 251 5.12 -2.80 -4.99
C ARG A 251 6.12 -2.62 -3.86
N THR A 252 7.22 -3.33 -3.94
CA THR A 252 8.29 -3.29 -2.96
C THR A 252 9.59 -2.86 -3.61
N MET A 253 10.40 -2.11 -2.86
CA MET A 253 11.79 -1.85 -3.23
C MET A 253 12.63 -3.03 -2.80
N ARG A 254 13.33 -3.61 -3.75
CA ARG A 254 14.37 -4.62 -3.51
C ARG A 254 15.72 -3.95 -3.65
N LEU A 255 16.67 -4.36 -2.84
CA LEU A 255 18.06 -3.92 -2.90
C LEU A 255 18.98 -5.15 -3.04
N PRO A 256 18.82 -5.94 -4.10
CA PRO A 256 19.71 -7.08 -4.34
C PRO A 256 21.15 -6.61 -4.58
N ILE A 257 22.09 -7.46 -4.22
CA ILE A 257 23.46 -7.35 -4.73
C ILE A 257 23.40 -7.80 -6.17
N ALA A 258 23.86 -6.99 -7.10
CA ALA A 258 23.86 -7.26 -8.52
C ALA A 258 25.19 -6.85 -9.16
N LYS A 259 25.51 -7.45 -10.27
CA LYS A 259 26.64 -7.06 -11.14
C LYS A 259 26.39 -5.65 -11.67
N ILE A 260 27.41 -4.82 -11.66
CA ILE A 260 27.36 -3.45 -12.23
C ILE A 260 27.63 -3.52 -13.73
N SER A 261 27.24 -2.47 -14.46
CA SER A 261 27.46 -2.33 -15.90
C SER A 261 28.93 -2.14 -16.26
N GLN A 262 29.30 -2.34 -17.53
CA GLN A 262 30.64 -2.06 -18.06
C GLN A 262 31.00 -0.57 -17.82
N ALA A 263 30.07 0.35 -18.09
CA ALA A 263 30.28 1.78 -17.83
C ALA A 263 30.62 2.08 -16.37
N SER A 264 29.92 1.47 -15.40
CA SER A 264 30.23 1.59 -13.98
C SER A 264 31.62 1.03 -13.64
N CYS A 265 32.00 -0.15 -14.19
CA CYS A 265 33.33 -0.72 -14.00
C CYS A 265 34.42 0.24 -14.53
N ASN A 266 34.19 0.85 -15.69
CA ASN A 266 35.11 1.82 -16.28
C ASN A 266 35.20 3.12 -15.47
N GLN A 267 34.09 3.59 -14.91
CA GLN A 267 34.10 4.75 -13.98
C GLN A 267 34.90 4.45 -12.72
N ARG A 268 34.76 3.24 -12.13
CA ARG A 268 35.53 2.81 -10.96
C ARG A 268 37.00 2.75 -11.26
N SER A 269 37.41 2.12 -12.37
CA SER A 269 38.81 2.02 -12.79
C SER A 269 39.43 3.40 -13.02
N GLY A 270 38.70 4.34 -13.64
CA GLY A 270 39.12 5.71 -13.87
C GLY A 270 39.46 6.51 -12.59
N ARG A 271 39.07 6.03 -11.41
CA ARG A 271 39.43 6.68 -10.13
C ARG A 271 40.90 6.58 -9.82
N SER A 272 41.64 5.59 -10.32
CA SER A 272 43.10 5.41 -10.14
C SER A 272 43.94 6.25 -11.09
N GLY A 273 43.37 6.75 -12.21
CA GLY A 273 44.10 7.52 -13.24
C GLY A 273 44.06 9.06 -13.11
N ARG A 274 43.65 9.63 -11.97
CA ARG A 274 43.43 11.07 -11.85
C ARG A 274 44.67 11.90 -11.55
N ILE A 275 45.62 11.33 -10.83
CA ILE A 275 46.83 12.05 -10.38
C ILE A 275 48.13 11.47 -10.93
N GLY A 276 48.12 10.28 -11.47
CA GLY A 276 49.27 9.56 -12.02
C GLY A 276 48.80 8.23 -12.62
N PRO A 277 49.70 7.47 -13.26
CA PRO A 277 49.40 6.14 -13.73
C PRO A 277 48.88 5.28 -12.56
N GLY A 278 47.77 4.58 -12.82
CA GLY A 278 47.08 3.75 -11.84
C GLY A 278 46.90 2.31 -12.26
N THR A 279 46.46 1.48 -11.34
CA THR A 279 46.08 0.08 -11.60
C THR A 279 44.70 -0.20 -11.03
N CYS A 280 43.89 -0.90 -11.79
CA CYS A 280 42.59 -1.43 -11.37
C CYS A 280 42.59 -2.95 -11.43
N VAL A 281 42.38 -3.59 -10.28
CA VAL A 281 42.21 -5.04 -10.19
C VAL A 281 40.72 -5.35 -10.11
N ARG A 282 40.20 -5.99 -11.17
CA ARG A 282 38.81 -6.48 -11.25
C ARG A 282 38.74 -7.89 -10.71
N LEU A 283 37.91 -8.10 -9.66
CA LEU A 283 37.79 -9.42 -9.00
C LEU A 283 36.77 -10.32 -9.71
N PHE A 284 36.77 -10.32 -11.01
CA PHE A 284 35.94 -11.14 -11.90
C PHE A 284 36.69 -11.33 -13.21
N SER A 285 36.23 -12.26 -14.07
CA SER A 285 36.90 -12.56 -15.34
C SER A 285 36.62 -11.50 -16.41
N GLU A 286 37.45 -11.49 -17.46
CA GLU A 286 37.21 -10.65 -18.64
C GLU A 286 35.96 -11.07 -19.37
N ASP A 287 35.66 -12.35 -19.48
CA ASP A 287 34.43 -12.89 -20.07
C ASP A 287 33.17 -12.39 -19.25
N ASP A 288 33.28 -12.32 -17.90
CA ASP A 288 32.23 -11.74 -17.08
C ASP A 288 32.04 -10.25 -17.41
N PHE A 289 33.14 -9.50 -17.61
CA PHE A 289 33.04 -8.09 -17.99
C PHE A 289 32.36 -7.91 -19.33
N ASP A 290 32.75 -8.69 -20.34
CA ASP A 290 32.17 -8.61 -21.70
C ASP A 290 30.70 -9.01 -21.74
N GLY A 291 30.31 -9.96 -20.90
CA GLY A 291 28.92 -10.38 -20.74
C GLY A 291 28.02 -9.42 -19.95
N ARG A 292 28.55 -8.32 -19.38
CA ARG A 292 27.78 -7.34 -18.62
C ARG A 292 27.04 -6.37 -19.55
N GLU A 293 25.91 -5.85 -19.04
CA GLU A 293 25.21 -4.75 -19.71
C GLU A 293 26.13 -3.55 -19.93
N PRO A 294 26.15 -2.93 -21.12
CA PRO A 294 27.00 -1.77 -21.39
C PRO A 294 26.76 -0.61 -20.41
N PHE A 295 25.48 -0.31 -20.12
CA PHE A 295 25.08 0.80 -19.25
C PHE A 295 24.13 0.32 -18.15
N THR A 296 24.08 1.07 -17.05
CA THR A 296 23.16 0.79 -15.95
C THR A 296 21.71 1.07 -16.38
N THR A 297 20.80 0.12 -16.13
CA THR A 297 19.37 0.30 -16.41
C THR A 297 18.83 1.57 -15.78
N PRO A 298 18.23 2.48 -16.56
CA PRO A 298 17.68 3.74 -16.07
C PRO A 298 16.66 3.57 -14.94
N GLU A 299 16.60 4.53 -14.03
CA GLU A 299 15.68 4.45 -12.88
C GLU A 299 14.22 4.42 -13.31
N ILE A 300 13.87 5.05 -14.43
CA ILE A 300 12.51 5.06 -14.97
C ILE A 300 11.99 3.67 -15.33
N GLN A 301 12.86 2.73 -15.65
CA GLN A 301 12.47 1.34 -15.93
C GLN A 301 12.34 0.46 -14.69
N ARG A 302 12.84 0.92 -13.54
CA ARG A 302 12.92 0.17 -12.28
C ARG A 302 12.29 0.86 -11.07
N SER A 303 11.57 1.98 -11.26
CA SER A 303 10.92 2.75 -10.20
C SER A 303 9.40 2.82 -10.33
N ASN A 304 8.73 3.31 -9.28
CA ASN A 304 7.32 3.63 -9.31
C ASN A 304 7.11 4.95 -10.08
N LEU A 305 6.19 4.96 -11.02
CA LEU A 305 5.95 6.10 -11.90
C LEU A 305 4.80 7.02 -11.45
N ALA A 306 4.19 6.81 -10.29
CA ALA A 306 3.03 7.60 -9.87
C ALA A 306 3.34 9.10 -9.81
N GLU A 307 4.51 9.49 -9.28
CA GLU A 307 4.93 10.89 -9.21
C GLU A 307 5.11 11.50 -10.60
N VAL A 308 5.85 10.82 -11.48
CA VAL A 308 6.09 11.28 -12.86
C VAL A 308 4.77 11.45 -13.63
N ILE A 309 3.88 10.46 -13.53
CA ILE A 309 2.56 10.51 -14.19
C ILE A 309 1.73 11.67 -13.64
N LEU A 310 1.73 11.90 -12.32
CA LEU A 310 1.04 13.03 -11.72
C LEU A 310 1.57 14.37 -12.23
N GLN A 311 2.89 14.51 -12.35
CA GLN A 311 3.53 15.70 -12.94
C GLN A 311 3.17 15.85 -14.42
N MET A 312 3.19 14.77 -15.20
CA MET A 312 2.82 14.79 -16.63
C MET A 312 1.36 15.24 -16.84
N VAL A 313 0.43 14.69 -16.05
CA VAL A 313 -0.99 15.10 -16.11
C VAL A 313 -1.15 16.56 -15.67
N THR A 314 -0.43 17.00 -14.65
CA THR A 314 -0.46 18.38 -14.15
C THR A 314 0.06 19.38 -15.19
N LEU A 315 1.12 19.02 -15.91
CA LEU A 315 1.72 19.84 -16.97
C LEU A 315 1.03 19.67 -18.35
N ASN A 316 0.00 18.83 -18.41
CA ASN A 316 -0.75 18.51 -19.65
C ASN A 316 0.17 18.04 -20.80
N LEU A 317 1.06 17.06 -20.49
CA LEU A 317 2.05 16.54 -21.44
C LEU A 317 1.54 15.38 -22.30
N GLY A 318 0.27 15.01 -22.17
CA GLY A 318 -0.33 13.91 -22.93
C GLY A 318 -0.12 12.54 -22.27
N ASP A 319 -0.23 11.51 -23.10
CA ASP A 319 -0.12 10.11 -22.64
C ASP A 319 1.34 9.76 -22.34
N PRO A 320 1.66 9.26 -21.13
CA PRO A 320 3.01 8.80 -20.78
C PRO A 320 3.59 7.74 -21.73
N ARG A 321 2.74 6.97 -22.41
CA ARG A 321 3.16 5.95 -23.38
C ARG A 321 3.71 6.54 -24.69
N LEU A 322 3.34 7.77 -24.98
CA LEU A 322 3.75 8.52 -26.19
C LEU A 322 4.76 9.64 -25.88
N PHE A 323 5.07 9.81 -24.60
CA PHE A 323 6.03 10.83 -24.19
C PHE A 323 7.45 10.42 -24.60
N PRO A 324 8.26 11.34 -25.15
CA PRO A 324 9.58 11.03 -25.66
C PRO A 324 10.60 10.82 -24.55
N PHE A 325 10.46 9.72 -23.82
CA PHE A 325 11.52 9.24 -22.94
C PHE A 325 12.67 8.70 -23.79
N LEU A 326 13.89 8.89 -23.35
CA LEU A 326 15.06 8.30 -24.01
C LEU A 326 14.95 6.75 -23.96
N ASP A 327 14.65 6.21 -22.79
CA ASP A 327 14.29 4.81 -22.57
C ASP A 327 12.86 4.72 -22.03
N PRO A 328 11.90 4.27 -22.84
CA PRO A 328 10.52 4.20 -22.41
C PRO A 328 10.31 3.28 -21.21
N PRO A 329 9.51 3.67 -20.22
CA PRO A 329 9.17 2.78 -19.10
C PRO A 329 8.29 1.62 -19.56
N ARG A 330 8.33 0.52 -18.81
CA ARG A 330 7.52 -0.67 -19.10
C ARG A 330 6.03 -0.33 -18.98
N ARG A 331 5.20 -0.80 -19.92
CA ARG A 331 3.74 -0.57 -19.94
C ARG A 331 3.06 -0.94 -18.60
N GLY A 332 3.51 -2.01 -17.95
CA GLY A 332 3.01 -2.42 -16.63
C GLY A 332 3.28 -1.39 -15.53
N ALA A 333 4.44 -0.72 -15.56
CA ALA A 333 4.78 0.33 -14.58
C ALA A 333 3.91 1.59 -14.77
N ILE A 334 3.63 1.98 -16.02
CA ILE A 334 2.71 3.09 -16.32
C ILE A 334 1.30 2.77 -15.81
N SER A 335 0.78 1.57 -16.12
CA SER A 335 -0.56 1.14 -15.68
C SER A 335 -0.67 1.12 -14.16
N GLU A 336 0.38 0.67 -13.47
CA GLU A 336 0.45 0.66 -12.02
C GLU A 336 0.50 2.07 -11.42
N GLY A 337 1.23 2.99 -12.03
CA GLY A 337 1.26 4.40 -11.63
C GLY A 337 -0.12 5.05 -11.71
N PHE A 338 -0.84 4.87 -12.84
CA PHE A 338 -2.22 5.33 -12.98
C PHE A 338 -3.17 4.71 -11.94
N ARG A 339 -3.05 3.40 -11.70
CA ARG A 339 -3.85 2.71 -10.69
C ARG A 339 -3.59 3.25 -9.28
N THR A 340 -2.33 3.53 -8.95
CA THR A 340 -1.96 4.14 -7.67
C THR A 340 -2.60 5.52 -7.53
N LEU A 341 -2.50 6.38 -8.53
CA LEU A 341 -3.08 7.72 -8.49
C LEU A 341 -4.62 7.72 -8.40
N LYS A 342 -5.29 6.77 -9.07
CA LYS A 342 -6.75 6.58 -8.94
C LYS A 342 -7.15 6.16 -7.53
N GLU A 343 -6.45 5.21 -6.94
CA GLU A 343 -6.73 4.74 -5.57
C GLU A 343 -6.50 5.82 -4.52
N LEU A 344 -5.49 6.67 -4.71
CA LEU A 344 -5.25 7.85 -3.88
C LEU A 344 -6.27 8.97 -4.14
N GLY A 345 -7.11 8.83 -5.17
CA GLY A 345 -8.08 9.84 -5.58
C GLY A 345 -7.43 11.05 -6.27
N ALA A 346 -6.18 10.94 -6.73
CA ALA A 346 -5.51 12.01 -7.48
C ALA A 346 -6.07 12.15 -8.89
N LEU A 347 -6.49 11.05 -9.50
CA LEU A 347 -7.10 10.99 -10.83
C LEU A 347 -8.50 10.35 -10.74
N ASP A 348 -9.40 10.78 -11.63
CA ASP A 348 -10.70 10.17 -11.84
C ASP A 348 -10.62 8.92 -12.75
N SER A 349 -11.78 8.32 -13.08
CA SER A 349 -11.87 7.15 -13.98
C SER A 349 -11.30 7.44 -15.37
N GLU A 350 -11.38 8.66 -15.85
CA GLU A 350 -10.92 9.12 -17.16
C GLU A 350 -9.48 9.68 -17.14
N HIS A 351 -8.74 9.44 -16.06
CA HIS A 351 -7.36 9.92 -15.85
C HIS A 351 -7.22 11.44 -15.74
N ARG A 352 -8.29 12.18 -15.48
CA ARG A 352 -8.26 13.62 -15.28
C ARG A 352 -7.91 13.97 -13.83
N LEU A 353 -7.23 15.10 -13.67
CA LEU A 353 -6.78 15.56 -12.35
C LEU A 353 -7.95 16.01 -11.47
N THR A 354 -8.11 15.35 -10.32
CA THR A 354 -9.11 15.72 -9.30
C THR A 354 -8.66 16.95 -8.48
N SER A 355 -9.54 17.41 -7.57
CA SER A 355 -9.15 18.44 -6.59
C SER A 355 -8.00 17.93 -5.68
N TYR A 356 -8.01 16.67 -5.29
CA TYR A 356 -6.92 16.05 -4.52
C TYR A 356 -5.63 15.96 -5.33
N GLY A 357 -5.72 15.56 -6.60
CA GLY A 357 -4.55 15.51 -7.49
C GLY A 357 -3.87 16.88 -7.65
N ARG A 358 -4.65 17.96 -7.79
CA ARG A 358 -4.11 19.34 -7.83
C ARG A 358 -3.39 19.74 -6.54
N ILE A 359 -3.86 19.24 -5.39
CA ILE A 359 -3.18 19.49 -4.11
C ILE A 359 -1.91 18.68 -4.03
N MET A 360 -1.96 17.37 -4.35
CA MET A 360 -0.80 16.49 -4.34
C MET A 360 0.32 16.99 -5.24
N SER A 361 0.01 17.39 -6.48
CA SER A 361 1.01 17.87 -7.43
C SER A 361 1.73 19.16 -7.02
N SER A 362 1.19 19.91 -6.04
CA SER A 362 1.84 21.11 -5.49
C SER A 362 2.79 20.84 -4.34
N MET A 363 2.84 19.61 -3.82
CA MET A 363 3.72 19.21 -2.73
C MET A 363 4.94 18.49 -3.31
N PRO A 364 6.18 18.82 -2.88
CA PRO A 364 7.41 18.20 -3.37
C PRO A 364 7.69 16.87 -2.64
N ILE A 365 6.69 16.01 -2.53
CA ILE A 365 6.74 14.72 -1.85
C ILE A 365 5.89 13.69 -2.59
N ASP A 366 6.17 12.42 -2.34
CA ASP A 366 5.43 11.30 -2.91
C ASP A 366 3.90 11.49 -2.80
N PRO A 367 3.11 11.19 -3.84
CA PRO A 367 1.65 11.27 -3.82
C PRO A 367 0.98 10.52 -2.66
N VAL A 368 1.56 9.40 -2.21
CA VAL A 368 1.08 8.63 -1.04
C VAL A 368 1.17 9.50 0.22
N ILE A 369 2.31 10.14 0.45
CA ILE A 369 2.52 11.00 1.61
C ILE A 369 1.66 12.29 1.50
N SER A 370 1.56 12.85 0.31
CA SER A 370 0.66 14.00 0.06
C SER A 370 -0.79 13.69 0.39
N ARG A 371 -1.27 12.46 0.11
CA ARG A 371 -2.63 12.02 0.44
C ARG A 371 -2.88 12.00 1.93
N ILE A 372 -1.90 11.61 2.74
CA ILE A 372 -1.96 11.61 4.20
C ILE A 372 -2.23 13.03 4.73
N ILE A 373 -1.48 14.02 4.24
CA ILE A 373 -1.66 15.42 4.63
C ILE A 373 -3.07 15.93 4.28
N ILE A 374 -3.59 15.57 3.12
CA ILE A 374 -4.94 15.99 2.70
C ILE A 374 -6.01 15.42 3.64
N GLU A 375 -5.86 14.17 4.06
CA GLU A 375 -6.83 13.52 4.94
C GLU A 375 -6.76 14.07 6.38
N ALA A 376 -5.57 14.42 6.86
CA ALA A 376 -5.36 14.97 8.20
C ALA A 376 -6.15 16.23 8.48
N ASN A 377 -6.45 17.03 7.47
CA ASN A 377 -7.30 18.21 7.59
C ASN A 377 -8.75 17.87 7.95
N LYS A 378 -9.21 16.66 7.65
CA LYS A 378 -10.57 16.20 8.01
C LYS A 378 -10.65 15.66 9.43
N PHE A 379 -9.51 15.24 9.98
CA PHE A 379 -9.40 14.60 11.29
C PHE A 379 -8.77 15.49 12.35
N ASP A 380 -8.63 16.80 12.09
CA ASP A 380 -8.05 17.78 13.03
C ASP A 380 -6.72 17.31 13.66
N CYS A 381 -5.80 16.80 12.81
CA CYS A 381 -4.46 16.36 13.22
C CYS A 381 -3.38 16.79 12.20
N LEU A 382 -3.63 17.91 11.52
CA LEU A 382 -2.78 18.40 10.44
C LEU A 382 -1.38 18.79 10.93
N ALA A 383 -1.27 19.33 12.16
CA ALA A 383 0.00 19.73 12.74
C ALA A 383 0.94 18.52 12.91
N GLU A 384 0.45 17.44 13.52
CA GLU A 384 1.21 16.21 13.74
C GLU A 384 1.54 15.51 12.42
N ILE A 385 0.57 15.47 11.53
CA ILE A 385 0.75 14.77 10.25
C ILE A 385 1.75 15.48 9.35
N VAL A 386 1.83 16.79 9.34
CA VAL A 386 2.86 17.50 8.55
C VAL A 386 4.25 17.17 9.07
N VAL A 387 4.42 17.03 10.38
CA VAL A 387 5.67 16.56 11.01
C VAL A 387 6.02 15.13 10.57
N ILE A 388 5.06 14.20 10.70
CA ILE A 388 5.26 12.79 10.36
C ILE A 388 5.50 12.64 8.84
N ALA A 389 4.73 13.34 8.01
CA ALA A 389 4.88 13.30 6.56
C ALA A 389 6.26 13.79 6.09
N ALA A 390 6.78 14.86 6.71
CA ALA A 390 8.13 15.33 6.43
C ALA A 390 9.19 14.29 6.85
N ALA A 391 9.00 13.58 7.97
CA ALA A 391 9.89 12.51 8.39
C ALA A 391 9.86 11.31 7.44
N LEU A 392 8.68 10.93 6.96
CA LEU A 392 8.52 9.82 6.01
C LEU A 392 9.11 10.11 4.63
N ALA A 393 9.24 11.37 4.26
CA ALA A 393 9.78 11.79 2.96
C ALA A 393 11.33 11.90 2.95
N ILE A 394 11.97 11.75 4.09
CA ILE A 394 13.44 11.77 4.23
C ILE A 394 13.96 10.42 4.72
N GLN A 395 15.28 10.27 4.74
CA GLN A 395 15.89 9.11 5.39
C GLN A 395 15.75 9.23 6.91
N ASP A 396 15.43 8.11 7.60
CA ASP A 396 15.27 8.07 9.07
C ASP A 396 16.44 8.79 9.77
N PRO A 397 16.16 9.77 10.62
CA PRO A 397 17.21 10.53 11.31
C PRO A 397 17.97 9.72 12.37
N ARG A 398 17.43 8.60 12.85
CA ARG A 398 18.07 7.75 13.85
C ARG A 398 19.32 7.10 13.29
N MET A 399 20.40 7.12 14.07
CA MET A 399 21.66 6.46 13.74
C MET A 399 21.99 5.41 14.80
N ARG A 400 22.52 4.30 14.35
CA ARG A 400 22.93 3.18 15.21
C ARG A 400 24.37 2.82 14.87
N PRO A 401 25.37 3.57 15.39
CA PRO A 401 26.77 3.26 15.16
C PRO A 401 27.13 1.91 15.78
N ALA A 402 27.93 1.11 15.08
CA ALA A 402 28.31 -0.24 15.55
C ALA A 402 29.04 -0.22 16.89
N GLU A 403 29.86 0.82 17.12
CA GLU A 403 30.61 0.98 18.36
C GLU A 403 29.77 1.40 19.57
N SER A 404 28.50 1.81 19.35
CA SER A 404 27.64 2.41 20.37
C SER A 404 26.18 1.96 20.19
N GLU A 405 25.94 0.77 19.66
CA GLU A 405 24.57 0.29 19.34
C GLU A 405 23.65 0.31 20.56
N HIS A 406 24.12 -0.21 21.68
CA HIS A 406 23.35 -0.24 22.93
C HIS A 406 22.99 1.15 23.44
N GLN A 407 23.96 2.08 23.42
CA GLN A 407 23.74 3.46 23.85
C GLN A 407 22.77 4.20 22.92
N ALA A 408 22.86 3.94 21.60
CA ALA A 408 21.94 4.49 20.61
C ALA A 408 20.53 3.96 20.83
N ASP A 409 20.38 2.64 21.06
CA ASP A 409 19.09 2.01 21.34
C ASP A 409 18.45 2.56 22.63
N GLU A 410 19.25 2.79 23.68
CA GLU A 410 18.78 3.40 24.92
C GLU A 410 18.35 4.85 24.73
N ALA A 411 19.13 5.64 23.98
CA ALA A 411 18.78 7.02 23.67
C ALA A 411 17.48 7.10 22.85
N HIS A 412 17.32 6.23 21.85
CA HIS A 412 16.11 6.19 21.02
C HIS A 412 14.88 5.69 21.79
N ARG A 413 15.06 4.81 22.79
CA ARG A 413 13.97 4.30 23.62
C ARG A 413 13.21 5.39 24.36
N ARG A 414 13.85 6.54 24.64
CA ARG A 414 13.19 7.71 25.27
C ARG A 414 12.07 8.31 24.41
N PHE A 415 12.15 8.11 23.10
CA PHE A 415 11.16 8.59 22.14
C PHE A 415 10.17 7.51 21.72
N ALA A 416 10.35 6.28 22.20
CA ALA A 416 9.51 5.15 21.82
C ALA A 416 8.04 5.41 22.17
N ASP A 417 7.15 4.95 21.29
CA ASP A 417 5.75 4.76 21.58
C ASP A 417 5.44 3.25 21.45
N PRO A 418 4.75 2.64 22.42
CA PRO A 418 4.53 1.19 22.43
C PRO A 418 3.61 0.71 21.29
N ASN A 419 2.85 1.61 20.69
CA ASN A 419 1.85 1.29 19.68
C ASN A 419 2.17 1.83 18.29
N SER A 420 3.16 2.74 18.14
CA SER A 420 3.41 3.39 16.85
C SER A 420 4.82 3.96 16.69
N ASP A 421 5.53 3.48 15.69
CA ASP A 421 6.80 4.10 15.27
C ASP A 421 6.58 5.52 14.68
N PHE A 422 5.39 5.84 14.19
CA PHE A 422 5.07 7.18 13.70
C PHE A 422 4.93 8.17 14.86
N MET A 423 4.37 7.73 15.98
CA MET A 423 4.34 8.54 17.20
C MET A 423 5.74 8.73 17.78
N ALA A 424 6.62 7.74 17.64
CA ALA A 424 8.02 7.89 18.05
C ALA A 424 8.74 8.99 17.25
N LEU A 425 8.45 9.13 15.94
CA LEU A 425 8.96 10.26 15.15
C LEU A 425 8.45 11.61 15.68
N LEU A 426 7.16 11.68 16.01
CA LEU A 426 6.57 12.88 16.60
C LEU A 426 7.20 13.21 17.96
N ASN A 427 7.51 12.20 18.78
CA ASN A 427 8.20 12.37 20.06
C ASN A 427 9.62 12.92 19.90
N ILE A 428 10.38 12.49 18.87
CA ILE A 428 11.68 13.07 18.54
C ILE A 428 11.54 14.56 18.20
N TRP A 429 10.54 14.89 17.36
CA TRP A 429 10.27 16.28 16.98
C TRP A 429 9.90 17.14 18.19
N ASN A 430 8.98 16.66 19.00
CA ASN A 430 8.52 17.37 20.20
C ASN A 430 9.64 17.52 21.23
N GLY A 431 10.47 16.48 21.42
CA GLY A 431 11.64 16.54 22.30
C GLY A 431 12.61 17.63 21.90
N TYR A 432 12.92 17.72 20.60
CA TYR A 432 13.77 18.79 20.09
C TYR A 432 13.19 20.19 20.37
N HIS A 433 11.90 20.41 20.11
CA HIS A 433 11.25 21.71 20.26
C HIS A 433 10.99 22.10 21.73
N LYS A 434 10.78 21.12 22.62
CA LYS A 434 10.59 21.36 24.05
C LYS A 434 11.86 21.86 24.71
N ASP A 435 13.00 21.25 24.36
CA ASP A 435 14.31 21.54 24.96
C ASP A 435 14.95 22.80 24.37
N ASN A 436 14.53 23.25 23.22
CA ASN A 436 15.16 24.32 22.43
C ASN A 436 14.15 25.42 22.07
N ARG A 437 13.79 26.28 23.02
CA ARG A 437 12.87 27.43 22.83
C ARG A 437 13.42 28.54 21.91
N GLY A 438 14.62 28.38 21.32
CA GLY A 438 15.21 29.27 20.34
C GLY A 438 15.93 28.48 19.27
N PHE A 439 15.59 28.69 18.00
CA PHE A 439 16.20 28.05 16.84
C PHE A 439 17.69 28.37 16.75
N SER A 440 18.53 27.44 17.17
CA SER A 440 19.99 27.57 16.97
C SER A 440 20.52 26.25 16.41
N TRP A 441 21.32 26.36 15.36
CA TRP A 441 21.98 25.19 14.75
C TRP A 441 22.93 24.47 15.74
N SER A 442 23.50 25.18 16.70
CA SER A 442 24.32 24.58 17.75
C SER A 442 23.47 23.72 18.71
N ALA A 443 22.31 24.19 19.09
CA ALA A 443 21.38 23.44 19.93
C ALA A 443 20.90 22.15 19.19
N LEU A 444 20.52 22.24 17.91
CA LEU A 444 20.16 21.07 17.11
C LEU A 444 21.32 20.08 17.04
N LYS A 445 22.54 20.55 16.79
CA LYS A 445 23.71 19.68 16.73
C LYS A 445 23.98 18.97 18.07
N LYS A 446 23.84 19.69 19.20
CA LYS A 446 23.95 19.11 20.55
C LYS A 446 22.88 18.06 20.83
N PHE A 447 21.62 18.36 20.49
CA PHE A 447 20.51 17.44 20.62
C PHE A 447 20.74 16.17 19.79
N CYS A 448 21.13 16.30 18.52
CA CYS A 448 21.43 15.17 17.65
C CYS A 448 22.55 14.29 18.18
N LEU A 449 23.64 14.90 18.67
CA LEU A 449 24.78 14.16 19.22
C LEU A 449 24.36 13.34 20.45
N HIS A 450 23.61 13.96 21.36
CA HIS A 450 23.19 13.33 22.61
C HIS A 450 22.21 12.17 22.38
N ASN A 451 21.39 12.27 21.33
CA ASN A 451 20.32 11.30 21.04
C ASN A 451 20.65 10.37 19.85
N TYR A 452 21.90 10.31 19.41
CA TYR A 452 22.31 9.48 18.25
C TYR A 452 21.45 9.73 17.00
N LEU A 453 21.20 11.02 16.69
CA LEU A 453 20.47 11.45 15.50
C LEU A 453 21.41 12.07 14.47
N SER A 454 21.13 11.90 13.20
CA SER A 454 21.85 12.58 12.12
C SER A 454 21.49 14.05 12.07
N PHE A 455 22.43 14.93 12.35
CA PHE A 455 22.23 16.37 12.25
C PHE A 455 21.77 16.81 10.85
N GLN A 456 22.33 16.21 9.80
CA GLN A 456 21.96 16.54 8.42
C GLN A 456 20.51 16.15 8.13
N ARG A 457 20.06 14.95 8.52
CA ARG A 457 18.69 14.48 8.30
C ARG A 457 17.69 15.23 9.15
N MET A 458 18.03 15.56 10.39
CA MET A 458 17.19 16.41 11.24
C MET A 458 17.01 17.80 10.62
N ARG A 459 18.04 18.32 9.99
CA ARG A 459 17.97 19.58 9.26
C ARG A 459 17.09 19.49 8.01
N GLU A 460 17.24 18.44 7.24
CA GLU A 460 16.37 18.16 6.09
C GLU A 460 14.89 18.01 6.53
N TRP A 461 14.65 17.39 7.68
CA TRP A 461 13.31 17.27 8.27
C TRP A 461 12.71 18.63 8.60
N LEU A 462 13.44 19.47 9.30
CA LEU A 462 13.00 20.83 9.66
C LEU A 462 12.70 21.67 8.40
N ASP A 463 13.61 21.64 7.43
CA ASP A 463 13.48 22.39 6.17
C ASP A 463 12.26 21.91 5.36
N LEU A 464 12.04 20.58 5.26
CA LEU A 464 10.89 20.02 4.54
C LEU A 464 9.57 20.29 5.27
N HIS A 465 9.56 20.16 6.59
CA HIS A 465 8.41 20.51 7.40
C HIS A 465 7.98 21.97 7.19
N GLU A 466 8.93 22.92 7.23
CA GLU A 466 8.63 24.33 6.99
C GLU A 466 8.06 24.57 5.59
N GLN A 467 8.60 23.90 4.58
CA GLN A 467 8.08 23.99 3.22
C GLN A 467 6.65 23.47 3.11
N LEU A 468 6.39 22.27 3.65
CA LEU A 468 5.03 21.68 3.65
C LEU A 468 4.06 22.55 4.45
N HIS A 469 4.45 23.02 5.62
CA HIS A 469 3.67 23.94 6.44
C HIS A 469 3.29 25.19 5.65
N ARG A 470 4.25 25.81 4.94
CA ARG A 470 4.02 26.99 4.10
C ARG A 470 3.07 26.73 2.94
N ILE A 471 3.22 25.57 2.26
CA ILE A 471 2.34 25.18 1.15
C ILE A 471 0.90 24.96 1.64
N VAL A 472 0.75 24.30 2.77
CA VAL A 472 -0.56 23.99 3.37
C VAL A 472 -1.23 25.24 3.92
N SER A 473 -0.51 26.10 4.66
CA SER A 473 -1.03 27.36 5.24
C SER A 473 -1.55 28.35 4.19
N ARG A 474 -1.00 28.35 2.97
CA ARG A 474 -1.51 29.21 1.89
C ARG A 474 -2.87 28.78 1.35
N ARG A 475 -3.35 27.63 1.73
CA ARG A 475 -4.63 27.09 1.23
C ARG A 475 -5.74 27.35 2.23
N ARG A 476 -6.71 28.19 1.85
CA ARG A 476 -7.85 28.60 2.72
C ARG A 476 -8.67 27.44 3.32
N LYS A 477 -8.64 26.28 2.69
CA LYS A 477 -9.40 25.09 3.14
C LYS A 477 -8.66 24.24 4.18
N PHE A 478 -7.39 24.50 4.44
CA PHE A 478 -6.61 23.78 5.43
C PHE A 478 -6.48 24.58 6.72
N ARG A 479 -6.69 23.92 7.83
CA ARG A 479 -6.58 24.53 9.16
C ARG A 479 -5.75 23.65 10.07
N PHE A 480 -4.70 24.22 10.64
CA PHE A 480 -3.93 23.52 11.67
C PHE A 480 -4.75 23.43 12.96
N ASN A 481 -4.77 22.24 13.54
CA ASN A 481 -5.40 21.98 14.83
C ASN A 481 -4.70 22.76 15.94
N ARG A 482 -5.46 23.15 16.97
CA ARG A 482 -4.96 23.83 18.18
C ARG A 482 -4.67 22.82 19.29
N GLU A 483 -5.54 21.83 19.43
CA GLU A 483 -5.39 20.73 20.38
C GLU A 483 -4.65 19.57 19.71
N PRO A 484 -3.85 18.79 20.44
CA PRO A 484 -3.15 17.62 19.89
C PRO A 484 -4.12 16.61 19.26
N GLY A 485 -3.79 16.15 18.08
CA GLY A 485 -4.55 15.11 17.38
C GLY A 485 -4.54 13.79 18.15
N SER A 486 -5.70 13.10 18.20
CA SER A 486 -5.79 11.80 18.84
C SER A 486 -5.00 10.72 18.06
N TYR A 487 -4.61 9.64 18.75
CA TYR A 487 -3.97 8.48 18.12
C TYR A 487 -4.80 7.97 16.93
N GLU A 488 -6.11 7.80 17.11
CA GLU A 488 -7.03 7.38 16.03
C GLU A 488 -6.98 8.32 14.83
N ASN A 489 -7.09 9.61 15.04
CA ASN A 489 -7.14 10.60 13.95
C ASN A 489 -5.84 10.63 13.14
N ILE A 490 -4.69 10.54 13.83
CA ILE A 490 -3.38 10.47 13.21
C ILE A 490 -3.28 9.21 12.34
N HIS A 491 -3.63 8.03 12.88
CA HIS A 491 -3.49 6.76 12.17
C HIS A 491 -4.52 6.58 11.06
N ARG A 492 -5.73 7.11 11.20
CA ARG A 492 -6.72 7.17 10.11
C ARG A 492 -6.24 8.05 8.96
N SER A 493 -5.54 9.13 9.26
CA SER A 493 -4.91 9.96 8.23
C SER A 493 -3.79 9.22 7.50
N LEU A 494 -2.94 8.49 8.24
CA LEU A 494 -1.90 7.65 7.67
C LEU A 494 -2.48 6.55 6.76
N LEU A 495 -3.57 5.92 7.17
CA LEU A 495 -4.27 4.90 6.39
C LEU A 495 -4.72 5.39 5.02
N ALA A 496 -5.09 6.66 4.88
CA ALA A 496 -5.54 7.20 3.58
C ALA A 496 -4.45 7.13 2.48
N GLY A 497 -3.18 7.15 2.85
CA GLY A 497 -2.05 6.95 1.93
C GLY A 497 -1.48 5.54 2.00
N LEU A 498 -1.28 5.03 3.21
CA LEU A 498 -0.52 3.80 3.47
C LEU A 498 -1.40 2.53 3.56
N PHE A 499 -2.70 2.58 3.27
CA PHE A 499 -3.62 1.45 3.42
C PHE A 499 -3.11 0.14 2.78
N ARG A 500 -2.34 0.24 1.70
CA ARG A 500 -1.74 -0.92 1.02
C ARG A 500 -0.67 -1.63 1.84
N GLN A 501 -0.19 -0.98 2.87
CA GLN A 501 0.84 -1.47 3.78
C GLN A 501 0.23 -2.01 5.08
N SER A 502 -1.10 -2.18 5.11
CA SER A 502 -1.80 -2.80 6.21
C SER A 502 -1.69 -4.32 6.17
N GLY A 503 -1.74 -4.94 7.34
CA GLY A 503 -1.72 -6.39 7.48
C GLY A 503 -2.38 -6.88 8.75
N ARG A 504 -2.86 -8.13 8.68
CA ARG A 504 -3.40 -8.89 9.80
C ARG A 504 -2.36 -9.89 10.28
N LYS A 505 -2.19 -9.99 11.58
CA LYS A 505 -1.26 -10.92 12.21
C LYS A 505 -1.60 -12.38 11.88
N LYS A 506 -0.62 -13.13 11.43
CA LYS A 506 -0.77 -14.56 11.12
C LYS A 506 -0.15 -15.42 12.23
N LYS A 507 1.14 -15.21 12.53
CA LYS A 507 1.85 -15.90 13.59
C LYS A 507 3.11 -15.12 13.98
N GLY A 508 3.35 -14.92 15.27
CA GLY A 508 4.53 -14.18 15.75
C GLY A 508 4.60 -12.77 15.18
N SER A 509 5.68 -12.44 14.48
CA SER A 509 5.88 -11.16 13.76
C SER A 509 5.50 -11.21 12.27
N LEU A 510 4.90 -12.32 11.80
CA LEU A 510 4.44 -12.50 10.43
C LEU A 510 3.03 -11.93 10.27
N TYR A 511 2.86 -11.10 9.26
CA TYR A 511 1.59 -10.48 8.86
C TYR A 511 1.21 -10.84 7.45
N GLN A 512 -0.07 -11.03 7.23
CA GLN A 512 -0.67 -11.13 5.91
C GLN A 512 -1.23 -9.76 5.52
N GLY A 513 -0.69 -9.20 4.47
CA GLY A 513 -1.14 -7.94 3.88
C GLY A 513 -2.06 -8.14 2.68
N LEU A 514 -2.36 -7.04 2.00
CA LEU A 514 -3.19 -7.01 0.80
C LEU A 514 -2.57 -7.85 -0.34
N SER A 515 -3.43 -8.44 -1.19
CA SER A 515 -3.03 -9.28 -2.33
C SER A 515 -2.18 -10.49 -1.91
N ASN A 516 -2.49 -11.08 -0.77
CA ASN A 516 -1.81 -12.24 -0.17
C ASN A 516 -0.31 -12.04 0.07
N ARG A 517 0.14 -10.79 0.20
CA ARG A 517 1.53 -10.47 0.51
C ARG A 517 1.82 -10.76 1.98
N GLU A 518 2.86 -11.52 2.25
CA GLU A 518 3.37 -11.74 3.60
C GLU A 518 4.55 -10.82 3.92
N PHE A 519 4.60 -10.31 5.13
CA PHE A 519 5.69 -9.46 5.59
C PHE A 519 5.90 -9.58 7.11
N TYR A 520 7.08 -9.18 7.55
CA TYR A 520 7.48 -9.16 8.94
C TYR A 520 7.65 -7.73 9.44
N ILE A 521 7.50 -7.51 10.73
CA ILE A 521 7.92 -6.24 11.34
C ILE A 521 9.45 -6.28 11.49
N PHE A 522 10.10 -5.19 11.12
CA PHE A 522 11.56 -5.08 11.23
C PHE A 522 12.00 -5.13 12.71
N PRO A 523 13.11 -5.85 13.06
CA PRO A 523 13.55 -5.98 14.45
C PRO A 523 13.84 -4.67 15.18
N GLY A 524 14.16 -3.59 14.45
CA GLY A 524 14.38 -2.25 15.01
C GLY A 524 13.11 -1.43 15.26
N SER A 525 11.92 -1.95 14.91
CA SER A 525 10.64 -1.32 15.26
C SER A 525 10.28 -1.58 16.73
N TYR A 526 9.72 -0.60 17.40
CA TYR A 526 9.23 -0.76 18.77
C TYR A 526 8.08 -1.77 18.89
N LEU A 527 7.37 -2.02 17.79
CA LEU A 527 6.28 -2.99 17.72
C LEU A 527 6.74 -4.44 17.54
N HIS A 528 8.01 -4.70 17.24
CA HIS A 528 8.49 -6.06 16.92
C HIS A 528 8.09 -7.11 17.97
N ALA A 529 8.20 -6.76 19.26
CA ALA A 529 7.88 -7.67 20.37
C ALA A 529 6.39 -7.64 20.79
N LYS A 530 5.67 -6.53 20.58
CA LYS A 530 4.32 -6.30 21.14
C LYS A 530 3.34 -5.75 20.09
N SER A 531 3.36 -6.30 18.90
CA SER A 531 2.44 -5.87 17.85
C SER A 531 1.03 -6.44 18.01
N GLY A 532 0.02 -5.64 17.67
CA GLY A 532 -1.40 -6.00 17.68
C GLY A 532 -1.81 -6.94 16.55
N GLU A 533 -3.10 -7.24 16.47
CA GLU A 533 -3.67 -8.07 15.41
C GLU A 533 -3.60 -7.37 14.04
N TRP A 534 -3.86 -6.08 14.01
CA TRP A 534 -3.85 -5.28 12.80
C TRP A 534 -2.80 -4.18 12.88
N ILE A 535 -2.03 -4.04 11.82
CA ILE A 535 -1.00 -3.00 11.73
C ILE A 535 -1.02 -2.29 10.38
N ILE A 536 -0.45 -1.09 10.38
CA ILE A 536 -0.05 -0.36 9.19
C ILE A 536 1.47 -0.19 9.18
N GLY A 537 2.12 -0.45 8.03
CA GLY A 537 3.54 -0.21 7.82
C GLY A 537 3.80 1.15 7.16
N GLY A 538 4.95 1.77 7.42
CA GLY A 538 5.37 3.02 6.79
C GLY A 538 6.10 2.81 5.47
N SER A 539 7.09 1.96 5.47
CA SER A 539 7.87 1.59 4.29
C SER A 539 8.29 0.13 4.37
N PHE A 540 8.47 -0.49 3.20
CA PHE A 540 8.91 -1.87 3.11
C PHE A 540 10.30 -1.98 2.51
N ILE A 541 11.07 -2.90 3.06
CA ILE A 541 12.33 -3.32 2.49
C ILE A 541 12.34 -4.84 2.34
N GLU A 542 12.81 -5.32 1.20
CA GLU A 542 13.02 -6.74 0.95
C GLU A 542 14.52 -7.05 0.99
N THR A 543 14.89 -7.90 1.94
CA THR A 543 16.25 -8.43 2.09
C THR A 543 16.19 -9.95 1.90
N SER A 544 16.44 -10.77 2.92
CA SER A 544 16.09 -12.20 2.93
C SER A 544 14.58 -12.42 3.03
N ARG A 545 13.85 -11.45 3.60
CA ARG A 545 12.40 -11.43 3.76
C ARG A 545 11.90 -10.00 3.55
N LEU A 546 10.60 -9.84 3.40
CA LEU A 546 9.97 -8.55 3.33
C LEU A 546 9.71 -8.02 4.75
N PHE A 547 10.24 -6.83 5.05
CA PHE A 547 10.09 -6.17 6.35
C PHE A 547 9.37 -4.83 6.22
N ALA A 548 8.46 -4.55 7.14
CA ALA A 548 7.97 -3.20 7.42
C ALA A 548 8.96 -2.52 8.37
N LEU A 549 9.62 -1.46 7.90
CA LEU A 549 10.67 -0.75 8.65
C LEU A 549 10.10 0.05 9.83
N SER A 550 8.91 0.59 9.69
CA SER A 550 8.13 1.25 10.73
C SER A 550 6.71 0.71 10.71
N ALA A 551 6.08 0.62 11.86
CA ALA A 551 4.73 0.08 11.98
C ALA A 551 3.93 0.82 13.06
N ALA A 552 2.59 0.70 12.99
CA ALA A 552 1.69 1.11 14.05
C ALA A 552 0.52 0.14 14.17
N ASN A 553 0.02 -0.05 15.38
CA ASN A 553 -1.21 -0.76 15.65
C ASN A 553 -2.41 0.07 15.16
N ILE A 554 -3.37 -0.59 14.54
CA ILE A 554 -4.61 0.03 14.05
C ILE A 554 -5.81 -0.83 14.38
N GLU A 555 -7.00 -0.22 14.35
CA GLU A 555 -8.25 -0.95 14.39
C GLU A 555 -8.73 -1.25 12.97
N VAL A 556 -9.30 -2.44 12.77
CA VAL A 556 -9.79 -2.88 11.45
C VAL A 556 -10.88 -1.95 10.91
N ASP A 557 -11.71 -1.40 11.79
CA ASP A 557 -12.76 -0.44 11.43
C ASP A 557 -12.21 0.84 10.79
N TRP A 558 -11.04 1.30 11.22
CA TRP A 558 -10.42 2.48 10.62
C TRP A 558 -9.98 2.20 9.19
N LEU A 559 -9.45 1.00 8.94
CA LEU A 559 -9.04 0.56 7.61
C LEU A 559 -10.25 0.44 6.67
N GLU A 560 -11.34 -0.19 7.12
CA GLU A 560 -12.58 -0.31 6.36
C GLU A 560 -13.16 1.09 6.01
N LYS A 561 -13.29 1.97 7.00
CA LYS A 561 -13.82 3.34 6.80
C LYS A 561 -12.95 4.17 5.86
N SER A 562 -11.62 4.06 5.96
CA SER A 562 -10.70 4.79 5.08
C SER A 562 -10.70 4.27 3.64
N CYS A 563 -11.01 2.98 3.45
CA CYS A 563 -10.96 2.28 2.17
C CYS A 563 -12.32 1.81 1.66
N THR A 564 -13.44 2.36 2.13
CA THR A 564 -14.81 1.90 1.80
C THR A 564 -15.03 1.71 0.30
N LYS A 565 -14.51 2.60 -0.54
CA LYS A 565 -14.63 2.52 -2.02
C LYS A 565 -13.77 1.42 -2.66
N LEU A 566 -12.81 0.88 -1.93
CA LEU A 566 -11.88 -0.14 -2.38
C LEU A 566 -12.21 -1.51 -1.79
N CYS A 567 -13.10 -1.55 -0.78
CA CYS A 567 -13.58 -2.78 -0.17
C CYS A 567 -14.61 -3.46 -1.08
N SER A 568 -14.57 -4.76 -1.12
CA SER A 568 -15.64 -5.60 -1.67
C SER A 568 -16.49 -6.13 -0.53
N TYR A 569 -17.81 -6.09 -0.75
CA TYR A 569 -18.81 -6.57 0.21
C TYR A 569 -19.54 -7.74 -0.41
N SER A 570 -19.62 -8.85 0.29
CA SER A 570 -20.41 -10.00 -0.09
C SER A 570 -21.31 -10.42 1.08
N TRP A 571 -22.48 -10.94 0.75
CA TRP A 571 -23.46 -11.36 1.73
C TRP A 571 -23.84 -12.81 1.50
N SER A 572 -23.90 -13.56 2.57
CA SER A 572 -24.33 -14.96 2.59
C SER A 572 -25.35 -15.17 3.69
N ASN A 573 -26.02 -16.34 3.67
CA ASN A 573 -26.96 -16.75 4.71
C ASN A 573 -28.01 -15.65 5.01
N VAL A 574 -28.62 -15.14 3.93
CA VAL A 574 -29.69 -14.13 4.03
C VAL A 574 -30.93 -14.80 4.64
N ARG A 575 -31.46 -14.27 5.74
CA ARG A 575 -32.52 -14.88 6.52
C ARG A 575 -33.38 -13.83 7.24
N TYR A 576 -34.63 -14.18 7.49
CA TYR A 576 -35.50 -13.37 8.34
C TYR A 576 -35.20 -13.64 9.82
N HIS A 577 -34.97 -12.60 10.58
CA HIS A 577 -34.71 -12.71 12.02
C HIS A 577 -35.99 -12.36 12.82
N LYS A 578 -36.71 -13.38 13.29
CA LYS A 578 -38.03 -13.30 13.95
C LYS A 578 -38.10 -12.27 15.08
N LYS A 579 -37.08 -12.21 15.96
CA LYS A 579 -37.06 -11.27 17.11
C LYS A 579 -37.01 -9.81 16.65
N SER A 580 -36.11 -9.46 15.75
CA SER A 580 -35.98 -8.08 15.24
C SER A 580 -37.00 -7.71 14.15
N GLY A 581 -37.57 -8.69 13.47
CA GLY A 581 -38.46 -8.50 12.33
C GLY A 581 -37.77 -7.97 11.08
N ARG A 582 -36.48 -8.20 10.93
CA ARG A 582 -35.64 -7.70 9.83
C ARG A 582 -35.02 -8.86 9.05
N VAL A 583 -34.68 -8.59 7.80
CA VAL A 583 -33.86 -9.50 7.00
C VAL A 583 -32.40 -9.20 7.28
N MET A 584 -31.69 -10.19 7.78
CA MET A 584 -30.29 -10.14 8.17
C MET A 584 -29.45 -10.99 7.22
N ALA A 585 -28.17 -10.66 7.10
CA ALA A 585 -27.21 -11.47 6.36
C ALA A 585 -25.87 -11.49 7.09
N ASP A 586 -25.06 -12.49 6.77
CA ASP A 586 -23.68 -12.57 7.20
C ASP A 586 -22.82 -11.85 6.14
N GLU A 587 -22.28 -10.69 6.50
CA GLU A 587 -21.47 -9.84 5.63
C GLU A 587 -20.01 -10.20 5.74
N THR A 588 -19.35 -10.42 4.62
CA THR A 588 -17.90 -10.51 4.51
C THR A 588 -17.38 -9.26 3.81
N VAL A 589 -16.42 -8.60 4.45
CA VAL A 589 -15.75 -7.41 3.92
C VAL A 589 -14.32 -7.78 3.59
N ALA A 590 -13.90 -7.56 2.35
CA ALA A 590 -12.55 -7.83 1.92
C ALA A 590 -11.94 -6.62 1.21
N LEU A 591 -10.67 -6.33 1.52
CA LEU A 591 -9.86 -5.32 0.86
C LEU A 591 -8.75 -6.01 0.08
N ARG A 592 -8.90 -6.11 -1.25
CA ARG A 592 -7.92 -6.77 -2.14
C ARG A 592 -7.46 -8.15 -1.64
N GLY A 593 -8.39 -9.00 -1.25
CA GLY A 593 -8.12 -10.35 -0.77
C GLY A 593 -7.82 -10.46 0.73
N LEU A 594 -7.60 -9.35 1.43
CA LEU A 594 -7.46 -9.33 2.88
C LEU A 594 -8.86 -9.22 3.52
N ILE A 595 -9.27 -10.22 4.27
CA ILE A 595 -10.57 -10.25 4.95
C ILE A 595 -10.50 -9.33 6.18
N LEU A 596 -11.27 -8.24 6.14
CA LEU A 596 -11.39 -7.28 7.24
C LEU A 596 -12.45 -7.74 8.26
N ALA A 597 -13.56 -8.24 7.79
CA ALA A 597 -14.62 -8.83 8.62
C ALA A 597 -15.15 -10.08 7.93
N ALA A 598 -15.34 -11.14 8.70
CA ALA A 598 -15.95 -12.38 8.25
C ALA A 598 -17.24 -12.61 9.03
N SER A 599 -18.33 -12.88 8.30
CA SER A 599 -19.63 -13.25 8.88
C SER A 599 -20.20 -12.22 9.89
N ARG A 600 -20.00 -10.93 9.63
CA ARG A 600 -20.61 -9.86 10.42
C ARG A 600 -22.11 -9.81 10.14
N ILE A 601 -22.94 -9.99 11.18
CA ILE A 601 -24.39 -9.94 11.04
C ILE A 601 -24.85 -8.51 10.78
N VAL A 602 -25.50 -8.27 9.64
CA VAL A 602 -25.93 -6.94 9.21
C VAL A 602 -27.40 -6.93 8.77
N ASN A 603 -28.02 -5.75 8.83
CA ASN A 603 -29.33 -5.53 8.20
C ASN A 603 -29.14 -5.47 6.69
N TYR A 604 -29.49 -6.55 5.99
CA TYR A 604 -29.17 -6.80 4.60
C TYR A 604 -29.67 -5.72 3.62
N PRO A 605 -30.96 -5.31 3.62
CA PRO A 605 -31.46 -4.28 2.70
C PRO A 605 -30.88 -2.88 2.95
N LYS A 606 -30.42 -2.59 4.20
CA LYS A 606 -29.81 -1.29 4.51
C LYS A 606 -28.36 -1.15 4.04
N ARG A 607 -27.72 -2.23 3.65
CA ARG A 607 -26.33 -2.20 3.18
C ARG A 607 -26.21 -1.74 1.75
N ASN A 608 -27.17 -2.09 0.91
CA ASN A 608 -27.20 -1.70 -0.50
C ASN A 608 -28.64 -1.75 -0.99
N GLU A 609 -29.10 -0.72 -1.69
CA GLU A 609 -30.43 -0.67 -2.28
C GLU A 609 -30.67 -1.83 -3.26
N LYS A 610 -29.62 -2.32 -3.94
CA LYS A 610 -29.71 -3.51 -4.81
C LYS A 610 -30.08 -4.79 -4.07
N ASN A 611 -29.99 -4.82 -2.74
CA ASN A 611 -30.35 -5.96 -1.91
C ASN A 611 -31.85 -6.01 -1.61
N ILE A 612 -32.59 -4.93 -1.85
CA ILE A 612 -34.03 -4.83 -1.50
C ILE A 612 -34.86 -5.91 -2.18
N PRO A 613 -34.75 -6.19 -3.48
CA PRO A 613 -35.55 -7.24 -4.13
C PRO A 613 -35.33 -8.63 -3.52
N SER A 614 -34.09 -8.99 -3.26
CA SER A 614 -33.73 -10.25 -2.62
C SER A 614 -34.21 -10.32 -1.16
N ALA A 615 -34.04 -9.23 -0.40
CA ALA A 615 -34.55 -9.15 0.97
C ALA A 615 -36.07 -9.30 1.04
N ARG A 616 -36.80 -8.72 0.07
CA ARG A 616 -38.26 -8.87 -0.05
C ARG A 616 -38.67 -10.32 -0.29
N GLN A 617 -37.96 -11.02 -1.17
CA GLN A 617 -38.26 -12.46 -1.42
C GLN A 617 -38.06 -13.28 -0.14
N VAL A 618 -36.95 -13.08 0.58
CA VAL A 618 -36.70 -13.78 1.85
C VAL A 618 -37.75 -13.41 2.89
N PHE A 619 -38.13 -12.13 2.97
CA PHE A 619 -39.17 -11.68 3.90
C PHE A 619 -40.53 -12.32 3.62
N ILE A 620 -40.95 -12.37 2.35
CA ILE A 620 -42.23 -13.01 1.99
C ILE A 620 -42.17 -14.52 2.32
N ARG A 621 -41.10 -15.21 1.92
CA ARG A 621 -40.98 -16.65 2.13
C ARG A 621 -40.91 -17.00 3.62
N GLU A 622 -39.92 -16.51 4.33
CA GLU A 622 -39.71 -16.92 5.72
C GLU A 622 -40.67 -16.26 6.71
N ALA A 623 -41.07 -15.01 6.52
CA ALA A 623 -41.96 -14.36 7.45
C ALA A 623 -43.43 -14.68 7.21
N LEU A 624 -43.87 -14.69 5.95
CA LEU A 624 -45.29 -14.82 5.62
C LEU A 624 -45.69 -16.27 5.25
N VAL A 625 -44.89 -16.95 4.41
CA VAL A 625 -45.15 -18.32 4.00
C VAL A 625 -44.80 -19.32 5.13
N ASP A 626 -43.58 -19.26 5.66
CA ASP A 626 -43.09 -20.12 6.76
C ASP A 626 -43.62 -19.71 8.14
N HIS A 627 -44.54 -18.75 8.21
CA HIS A 627 -45.27 -18.32 9.39
C HIS A 627 -44.38 -17.77 10.51
N GLN A 628 -43.23 -17.21 10.20
CA GLN A 628 -42.32 -16.65 11.21
C GLN A 628 -42.59 -15.17 11.57
N LEU A 629 -43.60 -14.54 10.93
CA LEU A 629 -43.93 -13.14 11.20
C LEU A 629 -44.34 -12.95 12.65
N SER A 630 -43.62 -12.10 13.37
CA SER A 630 -43.95 -11.73 14.74
C SER A 630 -44.69 -10.40 14.81
N GLY A 631 -45.66 -10.29 15.71
CA GLY A 631 -46.48 -9.10 15.89
C GLY A 631 -47.97 -9.37 15.62
N ARG A 632 -48.81 -8.37 15.93
CA ARG A 632 -50.28 -8.49 15.68
C ARG A 632 -50.63 -7.90 14.33
N PHE A 633 -50.89 -8.78 13.38
CA PHE A 633 -51.38 -8.42 12.03
C PHE A 633 -52.69 -9.16 11.78
N GLY A 634 -53.81 -8.40 11.58
CA GLY A 634 -55.15 -8.97 11.43
C GLY A 634 -55.27 -9.91 10.25
N PHE A 635 -54.80 -9.53 9.08
CA PHE A 635 -54.82 -10.38 7.87
C PHE A 635 -54.05 -11.68 8.07
N PHE A 636 -52.89 -11.63 8.72
CA PHE A 636 -52.00 -12.78 8.90
C PHE A 636 -52.67 -13.86 9.79
N SER A 637 -53.26 -13.42 10.91
CA SER A 637 -53.98 -14.34 11.81
C SER A 637 -55.20 -14.98 11.11
N LYS A 638 -55.93 -14.18 10.30
CA LYS A 638 -57.06 -14.70 9.51
C LYS A 638 -56.61 -15.72 8.47
N ASN A 639 -55.58 -15.40 7.69
CA ASN A 639 -55.05 -16.27 6.65
C ASN A 639 -54.56 -17.60 7.26
N LEU A 640 -53.84 -17.56 8.37
CA LEU A 640 -53.38 -18.75 9.09
C LEU A 640 -54.55 -19.63 9.56
N ALA A 641 -55.58 -19.01 10.14
CA ALA A 641 -56.74 -19.75 10.59
C ALA A 641 -57.47 -20.42 9.41
N THR A 642 -57.58 -19.74 8.27
CA THR A 642 -58.22 -20.28 7.07
C THR A 642 -57.42 -21.43 6.44
N ILE A 643 -56.10 -21.24 6.28
CA ILE A 643 -55.20 -22.28 5.76
C ILE A 643 -55.26 -23.52 6.67
N LYS A 644 -55.16 -23.33 7.99
CA LYS A 644 -55.24 -24.44 8.95
C LYS A 644 -56.55 -25.20 8.89
N LYS A 645 -57.68 -24.47 8.77
CA LYS A 645 -59.01 -25.11 8.61
C LYS A 645 -59.01 -26.06 7.40
N TRP A 646 -58.46 -25.64 6.28
CA TRP A 646 -58.50 -26.45 5.05
C TRP A 646 -57.39 -27.52 5.04
N GLN A 647 -56.26 -27.32 5.70
CA GLN A 647 -55.27 -28.37 5.94
C GLN A 647 -55.83 -29.51 6.82
N GLU A 648 -56.63 -29.15 7.84
CA GLU A 648 -57.37 -30.15 8.62
C GLU A 648 -58.34 -30.97 7.74
N SER A 649 -58.93 -30.34 6.70
CA SER A 649 -59.76 -31.04 5.72
C SER A 649 -58.93 -31.95 4.81
N GLU A 650 -57.69 -31.55 4.42
CA GLU A 650 -56.76 -32.43 3.69
C GLU A 650 -56.40 -33.68 4.50
N HIS A 651 -56.10 -33.49 5.80
CA HIS A 651 -55.84 -34.61 6.69
C HIS A 651 -57.03 -35.53 6.83
N LYS A 652 -58.25 -34.96 6.93
CA LYS A 652 -59.47 -35.75 6.99
C LYS A 652 -59.71 -36.57 5.72
N LEU A 653 -59.62 -35.92 4.57
CA LEU A 653 -59.89 -36.54 3.26
C LEU A 653 -58.71 -37.36 2.72
N ARG A 654 -57.60 -37.44 3.45
CA ARG A 654 -56.39 -38.14 3.05
C ARG A 654 -55.89 -37.70 1.66
N ARG A 655 -55.92 -36.39 1.41
CA ARG A 655 -55.53 -35.74 0.14
C ARG A 655 -54.61 -34.59 0.41
N LYS A 656 -53.73 -34.24 -0.57
CA LYS A 656 -52.82 -33.07 -0.52
C LYS A 656 -53.06 -32.12 -1.71
N ASP A 657 -54.25 -32.17 -2.33
CA ASP A 657 -54.59 -31.38 -3.50
C ASP A 657 -55.75 -30.39 -3.26
N ILE A 658 -56.02 -30.06 -1.99
CA ILE A 658 -57.09 -29.14 -1.59
C ILE A 658 -56.54 -27.73 -1.35
N VAL A 659 -55.42 -27.62 -0.65
CA VAL A 659 -54.82 -26.33 -0.32
C VAL A 659 -53.67 -26.01 -1.29
N ILE A 660 -53.55 -24.75 -1.67
CA ILE A 660 -52.40 -24.28 -2.47
C ILE A 660 -51.06 -24.56 -1.79
N ASP A 661 -50.03 -24.74 -2.57
CA ASP A 661 -48.67 -24.91 -2.08
C ASP A 661 -48.03 -23.58 -1.61
N ASP A 662 -46.88 -23.70 -0.97
CA ASP A 662 -46.12 -22.55 -0.44
C ASP A 662 -45.73 -21.57 -1.54
N GLU A 663 -45.56 -22.04 -2.80
CA GLU A 663 -45.20 -21.19 -3.92
C GLU A 663 -46.37 -20.30 -4.35
N ALA A 664 -47.58 -20.85 -4.35
CA ALA A 664 -48.80 -20.06 -4.63
C ALA A 664 -49.09 -19.04 -3.51
N ILE A 665 -48.80 -19.38 -2.23
CA ILE A 665 -48.91 -18.45 -1.11
C ILE A 665 -47.85 -17.32 -1.28
N PHE A 666 -46.62 -17.67 -1.68
CA PHE A 666 -45.58 -16.69 -1.98
C PHE A 666 -46.05 -15.73 -3.09
N ASP A 667 -46.55 -16.25 -4.20
CA ASP A 667 -47.05 -15.48 -5.34
C ASP A 667 -48.22 -14.56 -4.96
N PHE A 668 -49.11 -15.01 -4.08
CA PHE A 668 -50.22 -14.20 -3.56
C PHE A 668 -49.69 -12.92 -2.89
N TYR A 669 -48.71 -13.05 -1.97
CA TYR A 669 -48.09 -11.90 -1.29
C TYR A 669 -47.20 -11.08 -2.22
N ALA A 670 -46.46 -11.75 -3.12
CA ALA A 670 -45.55 -11.09 -4.05
C ALA A 670 -46.26 -10.13 -5.02
N ARG A 671 -47.50 -10.47 -5.44
CA ARG A 671 -48.32 -9.60 -6.31
C ARG A 671 -48.99 -8.44 -5.55
N ARG A 672 -49.21 -8.55 -4.25
CA ARG A 672 -49.98 -7.60 -3.46
C ARG A 672 -49.11 -6.64 -2.60
N LEU A 673 -47.91 -7.05 -2.25
CA LEU A 673 -46.97 -6.21 -1.52
C LEU A 673 -46.07 -5.43 -2.48
N PRO A 674 -45.90 -4.13 -2.31
CA PRO A 674 -44.98 -3.34 -3.13
C PRO A 674 -43.53 -3.68 -2.85
N GLU A 675 -42.60 -3.27 -3.76
CA GLU A 675 -41.17 -3.59 -3.69
C GLU A 675 -40.47 -3.08 -2.43
N ASN A 676 -40.98 -2.01 -1.85
CA ASN A 676 -40.42 -1.40 -0.63
C ASN A 676 -40.83 -2.09 0.68
N VAL A 677 -41.59 -3.19 0.61
CA VAL A 677 -41.99 -3.99 1.79
C VAL A 677 -41.07 -5.21 1.89
N PHE A 678 -40.07 -5.14 2.74
CA PHE A 678 -39.02 -6.15 2.89
C PHE A 678 -38.69 -6.49 4.37
N ASP A 679 -39.44 -5.94 5.32
CA ASP A 679 -39.32 -6.29 6.74
C ASP A 679 -40.63 -5.99 7.48
N ARG A 680 -40.68 -6.38 8.77
CA ARG A 680 -41.86 -6.14 9.61
C ARG A 680 -42.24 -4.67 9.76
N SER A 681 -41.24 -3.77 9.76
CA SER A 681 -41.47 -2.33 9.93
C SER A 681 -42.12 -1.73 8.70
N THR A 682 -41.59 -2.08 7.52
CA THR A 682 -42.12 -1.65 6.22
C THR A 682 -43.52 -2.23 5.97
N LEU A 683 -43.74 -3.51 6.34
CA LEU A 683 -45.07 -4.13 6.31
C LEU A 683 -46.07 -3.41 7.22
N LYS A 684 -45.66 -3.09 8.48
CA LYS A 684 -46.52 -2.37 9.41
C LYS A 684 -46.89 -0.98 8.87
N SER A 685 -45.93 -0.29 8.26
CA SER A 685 -46.19 1.02 7.63
C SER A 685 -47.16 0.88 6.44
N HIS A 686 -46.95 -0.12 5.60
CA HIS A 686 -47.84 -0.39 4.46
C HIS A 686 -49.29 -0.66 4.91
N VAL A 687 -49.46 -1.56 5.87
CA VAL A 687 -50.79 -1.87 6.43
C VAL A 687 -51.46 -0.65 7.09
N LYS A 688 -50.69 0.20 7.78
CA LYS A 688 -51.21 1.40 8.37
C LYS A 688 -51.76 2.42 7.34
N HIS A 689 -51.13 2.51 6.17
CA HIS A 689 -51.52 3.49 5.14
C HIS A 689 -52.57 2.97 4.16
N HIS A 690 -52.58 1.67 3.86
CA HIS A 690 -53.44 1.07 2.81
C HIS A 690 -54.48 0.10 3.36
N GLY A 691 -54.48 -0.16 4.69
CA GLY A 691 -55.28 -1.25 5.26
C GLY A 691 -54.69 -2.62 4.98
N ASP A 692 -55.31 -3.67 5.54
CA ASP A 692 -54.85 -5.05 5.40
C ASP A 692 -55.81 -5.96 4.62
N SER A 693 -56.97 -5.41 4.17
CA SER A 693 -58.00 -6.21 3.49
C SER A 693 -57.54 -6.90 2.20
N HIS A 694 -56.67 -6.22 1.43
CA HIS A 694 -56.12 -6.78 0.18
C HIS A 694 -55.09 -7.89 0.41
N LEU A 695 -54.58 -8.05 1.65
CA LEU A 695 -53.67 -9.10 2.09
C LEU A 695 -54.41 -10.28 2.73
N CYS A 696 -55.73 -10.16 2.95
CA CYS A 696 -56.54 -11.27 3.42
C CYS A 696 -56.83 -12.26 2.28
N MET A 697 -56.51 -13.52 2.51
CA MET A 697 -56.83 -14.60 1.58
C MET A 697 -58.29 -14.99 1.71
N THR A 698 -58.96 -15.18 0.58
CA THR A 698 -60.30 -15.79 0.48
C THR A 698 -60.17 -17.28 0.24
N GLU A 699 -61.26 -18.04 0.40
CA GLU A 699 -61.24 -19.46 0.09
C GLU A 699 -60.85 -19.74 -1.37
N LYS A 700 -61.21 -18.84 -2.29
CA LYS A 700 -60.79 -18.93 -3.71
C LYS A 700 -59.27 -18.77 -3.92
N ASP A 701 -58.60 -18.05 -3.02
CA ASP A 701 -57.15 -17.88 -3.10
C ASP A 701 -56.39 -19.07 -2.49
N ILE A 702 -57.04 -19.87 -1.62
CA ILE A 702 -56.42 -20.94 -0.85
C ILE A 702 -56.73 -22.31 -1.41
N LEU A 703 -57.92 -22.48 -2.04
CA LEU A 703 -58.40 -23.78 -2.51
C LEU A 703 -58.02 -24.03 -3.98
N LEU A 704 -57.32 -25.14 -4.23
CA LEU A 704 -57.13 -25.71 -5.55
C LEU A 704 -58.41 -26.42 -6.03
N ARG A 705 -59.11 -27.07 -5.08
CA ARG A 705 -60.35 -27.80 -5.32
C ARG A 705 -61.27 -27.69 -4.11
N LEU A 706 -62.54 -27.41 -4.32
CA LEU A 706 -63.55 -27.46 -3.29
C LEU A 706 -63.92 -28.91 -2.99
N PRO A 707 -63.80 -29.41 -1.74
CA PRO A 707 -64.31 -30.73 -1.37
C PRO A 707 -65.83 -30.75 -1.48
N GLU A 708 -66.42 -31.88 -1.91
CA GLU A 708 -67.85 -32.05 -1.88
C GLU A 708 -68.33 -32.29 -0.43
N ASP A 709 -69.46 -31.74 -0.07
CA ASP A 709 -70.00 -31.93 1.29
C ASP A 709 -70.18 -33.43 1.64
N LYS A 710 -70.44 -34.28 0.63
CA LYS A 710 -70.51 -35.72 0.83
C LYS A 710 -69.17 -36.33 1.29
N ASP A 711 -68.04 -35.87 0.74
CA ASP A 711 -66.72 -36.38 1.11
C ASP A 711 -66.42 -36.09 2.57
N LEU A 712 -66.89 -34.95 3.11
CA LEU A 712 -66.70 -34.56 4.49
C LEU A 712 -67.53 -35.33 5.49
N LEU A 713 -68.73 -35.88 5.06
CA LEU A 713 -69.60 -36.71 5.85
C LEU A 713 -68.94 -38.05 6.16
N ASP A 714 -68.12 -38.57 5.27
CA ASP A 714 -67.43 -39.86 5.42
C ASP A 714 -66.31 -39.81 6.47
N PHE A 715 -65.93 -38.60 6.90
CA PHE A 715 -64.91 -38.37 7.95
C PHE A 715 -65.46 -37.52 9.10
N PRO A 716 -66.35 -38.08 9.93
CA PRO A 716 -66.99 -37.29 11.01
C PRO A 716 -65.98 -36.80 12.09
N PRO A 717 -66.25 -35.67 12.71
CA PRO A 717 -65.34 -35.14 13.77
C PRO A 717 -65.41 -35.92 15.10
N HIS A 718 -66.46 -36.71 15.26
CA HIS A 718 -66.69 -37.49 16.45
C HIS A 718 -67.23 -38.89 16.08
N LEU A 719 -66.80 -39.87 16.85
CA LEU A 719 -67.35 -41.21 16.82
C LEU A 719 -68.50 -41.28 17.83
N PRO A 720 -69.67 -41.72 17.42
CA PRO A 720 -70.79 -41.90 18.33
C PRO A 720 -70.50 -43.07 19.28
N ALA A 721 -70.42 -42.83 20.58
CA ALA A 721 -70.25 -43.82 21.62
C ALA A 721 -71.56 -43.87 22.48
N PRO A 722 -71.82 -44.96 23.20
CA PRO A 722 -73.08 -45.15 23.94
C PRO A 722 -73.41 -44.10 24.98
N HIS A 723 -72.42 -43.40 25.51
CA HIS A 723 -72.56 -42.46 26.62
C HIS A 723 -72.13 -41.02 26.28
N GLU A 724 -71.16 -40.82 25.36
CA GLU A 724 -70.64 -39.50 24.95
C GLU A 724 -69.99 -39.63 23.59
N GLN A 725 -69.85 -38.52 22.89
CA GLN A 725 -69.11 -38.46 21.61
C GLN A 725 -67.61 -38.46 21.82
N ILE A 726 -66.91 -39.40 21.17
CA ILE A 726 -65.42 -39.46 21.22
C ILE A 726 -64.86 -38.62 20.08
N ALA A 727 -64.06 -37.60 20.41
CA ALA A 727 -63.42 -36.75 19.41
C ALA A 727 -62.41 -37.54 18.56
N LEU A 728 -62.46 -37.34 17.23
CA LEU A 728 -61.56 -37.97 16.29
C LEU A 728 -60.59 -36.96 15.75
N ARG A 729 -59.31 -37.35 15.71
CA ARG A 729 -58.21 -36.58 15.11
C ARG A 729 -57.72 -37.30 13.85
N TYR A 730 -57.70 -36.60 12.75
CA TYR A 730 -57.25 -37.15 11.48
C TYR A 730 -55.84 -36.65 11.18
N ARG A 731 -54.97 -37.55 10.69
CA ARG A 731 -53.65 -37.24 10.22
C ARG A 731 -53.35 -38.02 8.95
N PHE A 732 -52.83 -37.32 7.94
CA PHE A 732 -52.43 -37.93 6.67
C PHE A 732 -50.91 -37.69 6.46
N GLU A 733 -50.13 -38.64 6.95
CA GLU A 733 -48.68 -38.69 6.82
C GLU A 733 -48.23 -40.14 6.60
N PRO A 734 -48.38 -40.64 5.35
CA PRO A 734 -48.04 -42.03 5.06
C PRO A 734 -46.65 -42.44 5.51
N GLY A 735 -46.55 -43.56 6.23
CA GLY A 735 -45.31 -44.10 6.77
C GLY A 735 -44.96 -43.62 8.19
N THR A 736 -45.75 -42.77 8.82
CA THR A 736 -45.59 -42.41 10.23
C THR A 736 -46.52 -43.23 11.14
N PRO A 737 -46.20 -43.50 12.40
CA PRO A 737 -47.07 -44.23 13.34
C PRO A 737 -48.40 -43.56 13.60
N ASP A 738 -48.49 -42.25 13.39
CA ASP A 738 -49.67 -41.43 13.64
C ASP A 738 -50.54 -41.23 12.40
N ASP A 739 -50.21 -41.88 11.26
CA ASP A 739 -51.02 -41.79 10.04
C ASP A 739 -52.35 -42.50 10.25
N GLY A 740 -53.45 -41.81 9.91
CA GLY A 740 -54.79 -42.37 10.03
C GLY A 740 -55.72 -41.54 10.90
N VAL A 741 -56.61 -42.23 11.64
CA VAL A 741 -57.55 -41.62 12.57
C VAL A 741 -57.22 -42.02 14.01
N THR A 742 -57.13 -41.07 14.90
CA THR A 742 -56.90 -41.29 16.33
C THR A 742 -58.12 -40.87 17.10
N ALA A 743 -58.66 -41.76 17.89
CA ALA A 743 -59.76 -41.48 18.79
C ALA A 743 -59.19 -40.92 20.14
N LEU A 744 -59.68 -39.76 20.54
CA LEU A 744 -59.31 -39.11 21.81
C LEU A 744 -60.34 -39.50 22.86
N VAL A 745 -60.09 -40.64 23.54
CA VAL A 745 -61.00 -41.18 24.57
C VAL A 745 -60.71 -40.49 25.89
N PRO A 746 -61.66 -39.78 26.50
CA PRO A 746 -61.49 -39.24 27.86
C PRO A 746 -61.28 -40.38 28.88
N GLU A 747 -60.45 -40.16 29.87
CA GLU A 747 -60.05 -41.15 30.89
C GLU A 747 -61.27 -41.86 31.55
N HIS A 748 -62.32 -41.12 31.84
CA HIS A 748 -63.55 -41.66 32.49
C HIS A 748 -64.39 -42.51 31.56
N LEU A 749 -64.09 -42.55 30.24
CA LEU A 749 -64.78 -43.37 29.25
C LEU A 749 -63.94 -44.60 28.82
N VAL A 750 -62.71 -44.74 29.22
CA VAL A 750 -61.83 -45.84 28.77
C VAL A 750 -62.41 -47.18 29.07
N ASP A 751 -62.86 -47.41 30.33
CA ASP A 751 -63.44 -48.68 30.76
C ASP A 751 -64.89 -48.91 30.26
N ARG A 752 -65.53 -47.91 29.70
CA ARG A 752 -66.94 -47.95 29.23
C ARG A 752 -67.05 -47.96 27.72
N THR A 753 -65.97 -47.86 26.98
CA THR A 753 -65.90 -47.82 25.55
C THR A 753 -65.49 -49.18 25.02
N PRO A 754 -66.37 -49.97 24.37
CA PRO A 754 -66.01 -51.28 23.89
C PRO A 754 -64.93 -51.15 22.78
N PRO A 755 -63.88 -51.99 22.79
CA PRO A 755 -62.86 -51.96 21.76
C PRO A 755 -63.31 -52.12 20.34
N GLU A 756 -64.40 -52.89 20.15
CA GLU A 756 -65.05 -53.20 18.86
C GLU A 756 -65.52 -51.93 18.16
N LEU A 757 -65.81 -50.84 18.90
CA LEU A 757 -66.18 -49.53 18.33
C LEU A 757 -65.11 -48.97 17.39
N PHE A 758 -63.86 -49.27 17.68
CA PHE A 758 -62.73 -48.77 16.89
C PHE A 758 -62.42 -49.68 15.68
N ASP A 759 -62.88 -50.90 15.65
CA ASP A 759 -62.62 -51.83 14.57
C ASP A 759 -63.29 -51.37 13.25
N TRP A 760 -64.39 -50.64 13.33
CA TRP A 760 -65.13 -50.18 12.16
C TRP A 760 -64.54 -48.92 11.52
N LEU A 761 -63.60 -48.25 12.20
CA LEU A 761 -63.09 -47.03 11.75
C LEU A 761 -64.13 -45.95 11.43
N VAL A 762 -63.82 -45.07 10.48
CA VAL A 762 -64.79 -44.09 9.91
C VAL A 762 -65.19 -44.50 8.51
N PRO A 763 -66.40 -44.11 8.00
CA PRO A 763 -66.90 -44.55 6.71
C PRO A 763 -65.85 -44.37 5.58
N GLY A 764 -65.13 -43.23 5.52
CA GLY A 764 -64.17 -42.96 4.50
C GLY A 764 -62.92 -43.87 4.48
N LEU A 765 -62.61 -44.60 5.59
CA LEU A 765 -61.48 -45.52 5.66
C LEU A 765 -61.89 -47.02 5.52
N ILE A 766 -63.15 -47.32 5.45
CA ILE A 766 -63.65 -48.72 5.37
C ILE A 766 -63.13 -49.38 4.08
N VAL A 767 -63.17 -48.69 2.96
CA VAL A 767 -62.72 -49.22 1.67
C VAL A 767 -61.22 -49.52 1.69
N GLU A 768 -60.42 -48.66 2.29
CA GLU A 768 -59.00 -48.85 2.42
C GLU A 768 -58.61 -50.02 3.33
N LYS A 769 -59.28 -50.12 4.50
CA LYS A 769 -59.19 -51.27 5.38
C LYS A 769 -59.58 -52.58 4.74
N THR A 770 -60.73 -52.59 4.08
CA THR A 770 -61.23 -53.79 3.38
C THR A 770 -60.24 -54.23 2.30
N THR A 771 -59.73 -53.29 1.51
CA THR A 771 -58.75 -53.59 0.48
C THR A 771 -57.42 -54.14 1.08
N TYR A 772 -56.97 -53.62 2.23
CA TYR A 772 -55.79 -54.12 2.94
C TYR A 772 -56.03 -55.55 3.49
N LEU A 773 -57.23 -55.83 4.01
CA LEU A 773 -57.53 -57.15 4.61
C LEU A 773 -57.77 -58.25 3.51
N ILE A 774 -58.09 -57.84 2.31
CA ILE A 774 -58.31 -58.79 1.17
C ILE A 774 -56.94 -59.09 0.49
N LYS A 775 -56.01 -58.16 0.47
CA LYS A 775 -54.63 -58.39 0.02
C LYS A 775 -53.84 -59.24 1.02
#